data_9064208b0b9e1b69cc3fe6489c331236
#
_entry.id   9064208b0b9e1b69cc3fe6489c331236
#
_cell.length_a   1.000
_cell.length_b   1.000
_cell.length_c   1.000
_cell.angle_alpha   90.00
_cell.angle_beta   90.00
_cell.angle_gamma   90.00
#
_symmetry.space_group_name_H-M   'P 1'
#
loop_
_entity.id
_entity.type
_entity.pdbx_description
1 polymer ?
#
loop_
_entity_poly.entity_id
_entity_poly.type
_entity_poly.pdbx_seq_one_letter_code
_entity_poly.pdbx_strand_id
1 'polypeptide(L)'
;VMREWLARGMPPRHRARGVLALCALVALLALLKGAGWMPRFLDELPQHFETADTGGISHNELLPADLLLDRVFYFLLDDLGLSAVTRFVSRSLKELINIFDNMLLGGGKGFGFDAPPWSALLAVAMVLGYALRGWKLSLLCGGTLLYCALSGLWKFTMQTLALLAAAVPISILIGLLLGILAYKRRAVERALLPVMSVAQTLPHFAYLIPVVVFFGVGHQTGVIATIIFAVPPMVRLTLLGLRKVPPEITEAGKMAGCGNWQLLTRVQLPSARNEILLGVNQVIMQCLAMVVIAAFIGASGLGYRLLHKLQALKIGQSLEIGIAIVLLAVALDGLSRAWAEKKRDYTANLPLLARFKYPLLAVGLAAGALLAARYFPVLDRVPRDLAVSYAATWDALVDWIVINWSDGLDAFRYFLILNILAPLRDALLFMPYIAVLALVGGLGLILGGWYSALLTSGLFAFIALAGWWDRAMITAYMVIFATFICVLIGVPLGIWSALRESRASRALFWCDTFQTFPSFIYILPVIMLFQVNDLSAILAVIVYAIIPAVRYTVEGMRNVPRELHEAVTMAGCGRWQRLVQLELPVALPHIMLGVNQTIMFAFSMVIIAAFVGTIDLGQQIFKALSESNIGKGVVLGLCVSFMALSVDHLVTRWSRERRRLLGMD
;
A
#
# COMPACT_ATOMS: atom_id res chain seq x y z
N VAL A 1 -28.02 32.52 -6.93
CA VAL A 1 -27.75 31.73 -5.70
C VAL A 1 -27.86 30.23 -5.97
N MET A 2 -29.03 29.71 -6.44
CA MET A 2 -29.24 28.27 -6.70
C MET A 2 -28.30 27.72 -7.79
N ARG A 3 -28.06 28.44 -8.89
CA ARG A 3 -27.09 28.07 -9.95
C ARG A 3 -25.65 28.03 -9.43
N GLU A 4 -25.25 28.90 -8.53
CA GLU A 4 -23.92 28.88 -7.90
C GLU A 4 -23.76 27.74 -6.92
N TRP A 5 -24.84 27.41 -6.17
CA TRP A 5 -24.82 26.23 -5.29
C TRP A 5 -24.67 24.91 -6.07
N LEU A 6 -25.38 24.82 -7.19
CA LEU A 6 -25.25 23.67 -8.09
C LEU A 6 -23.87 23.56 -8.69
N ALA A 7 -23.21 24.68 -8.99
CA ALA A 7 -21.87 24.68 -9.60
C ALA A 7 -20.74 24.44 -8.60
N ARG A 8 -20.83 24.97 -7.38
CA ARG A 8 -19.71 25.02 -6.40
C ARG A 8 -19.99 24.31 -5.08
N GLY A 9 -21.20 23.78 -4.87
CA GLY A 9 -21.66 23.20 -3.61
C GLY A 9 -22.32 24.21 -2.67
N MET A 10 -22.92 23.71 -1.59
CA MET A 10 -23.62 24.56 -0.63
C MET A 10 -22.65 25.41 0.20
N PRO A 11 -22.97 26.69 0.48
CA PRO A 11 -22.18 27.51 1.39
C PRO A 11 -22.20 26.93 2.81
N PRO A 12 -21.11 27.11 3.60
CA PRO A 12 -20.95 26.47 4.91
C PRO A 12 -22.10 26.67 5.88
N ARG A 13 -22.78 27.83 5.81
CA ARG A 13 -23.92 28.19 6.68
C ARG A 13 -25.17 27.32 6.45
N HIS A 14 -25.32 26.74 5.27
CA HIS A 14 -26.52 25.94 4.91
C HIS A 14 -26.25 24.43 4.90
N ARG A 15 -24.99 23.99 5.03
CA ARG A 15 -24.61 22.57 4.95
C ARG A 15 -25.24 21.71 6.04
N ALA A 16 -25.26 22.20 7.27
CA ALA A 16 -25.90 21.46 8.36
C ALA A 16 -27.37 21.15 8.04
N ARG A 17 -28.11 22.10 7.46
CA ARG A 17 -29.49 21.90 7.02
C ARG A 17 -29.56 20.94 5.84
N GLY A 18 -28.62 21.04 4.89
CA GLY A 18 -28.52 20.12 3.74
C GLY A 18 -28.26 18.68 4.17
N VAL A 19 -27.33 18.48 5.11
CA VAL A 19 -27.03 17.14 5.68
C VAL A 19 -28.23 16.61 6.45
N LEU A 20 -28.91 17.42 7.26
CA LEU A 20 -30.13 17.01 7.98
C LEU A 20 -31.24 16.61 7.01
N ALA A 21 -31.46 17.37 5.94
CA ALA A 21 -32.44 17.03 4.92
C ALA A 21 -32.10 15.72 4.19
N LEU A 22 -30.80 15.50 3.93
CA LEU A 22 -30.31 14.28 3.32
C LEU A 22 -30.49 13.06 4.24
N CYS A 23 -30.14 13.20 5.52
CA CYS A 23 -30.38 12.15 6.52
C CYS A 23 -31.87 11.83 6.66
N ALA A 24 -32.74 12.85 6.64
CA ALA A 24 -34.20 12.66 6.68
C ALA A 24 -34.71 11.92 5.44
N LEU A 25 -34.19 12.24 4.24
CA LEU A 25 -34.53 11.54 3.00
C LEU A 25 -34.10 10.05 3.07
N VAL A 26 -32.86 9.77 3.50
CA VAL A 26 -32.36 8.40 3.65
C VAL A 26 -33.19 7.61 4.68
N ALA A 27 -33.51 8.23 5.82
CA ALA A 27 -34.37 7.62 6.83
C ALA A 27 -35.79 7.34 6.31
N LEU A 28 -36.34 8.27 5.53
CA LEU A 28 -37.66 8.06 4.88
C LEU A 28 -37.62 6.90 3.90
N LEU A 29 -36.59 6.79 3.07
CA LEU A 29 -36.44 5.68 2.12
C LEU A 29 -36.29 4.34 2.85
N ALA A 30 -35.50 4.31 3.94
CA ALA A 30 -35.37 3.11 4.78
C ALA A 30 -36.72 2.72 5.46
N LEU A 31 -37.49 3.69 5.94
CA LEU A 31 -38.80 3.47 6.52
C LEU A 31 -39.81 2.94 5.47
N LEU A 32 -39.83 3.50 4.25
CA LEU A 32 -40.65 3.03 3.16
C LEU A 32 -40.33 1.57 2.78
N LYS A 33 -39.06 1.18 2.80
CA LYS A 33 -38.65 -0.21 2.63
C LYS A 33 -39.15 -1.07 3.77
N GLY A 34 -38.95 -0.67 5.02
CA GLY A 34 -39.40 -1.40 6.20
C GLY A 34 -40.92 -1.56 6.27
N ALA A 35 -41.71 -0.60 5.73
CA ALA A 35 -43.15 -0.66 5.60
C ALA A 35 -43.63 -1.49 4.41
N GLY A 36 -42.73 -1.98 3.54
CA GLY A 36 -43.09 -2.70 2.33
C GLY A 36 -43.74 -1.87 1.22
N TRP A 37 -43.63 -0.53 1.32
CA TRP A 37 -44.22 0.41 0.35
C TRP A 37 -43.26 0.79 -0.78
N MET A 38 -42.06 0.27 -0.75
CA MET A 38 -41.05 0.56 -1.76
C MET A 38 -41.25 -0.33 -3.00
N PRO A 39 -41.28 0.23 -4.23
CA PRO A 39 -41.31 -0.57 -5.44
C PRO A 39 -40.07 -1.44 -5.54
N ARG A 40 -40.20 -2.71 -5.92
CA ARG A 40 -39.08 -3.68 -6.00
C ARG A 40 -37.91 -3.18 -6.82
N PHE A 41 -38.12 -2.47 -7.91
CA PHE A 41 -37.05 -1.94 -8.78
C PHE A 41 -36.26 -0.81 -8.13
N LEU A 42 -36.73 -0.20 -7.01
CA LEU A 42 -35.97 0.78 -6.22
C LEU A 42 -35.30 0.16 -4.99
N ASP A 43 -35.72 -1.05 -4.64
CA ASP A 43 -35.19 -1.76 -3.46
C ASP A 43 -34.13 -2.78 -3.81
N GLU A 44 -34.40 -3.62 -4.78
CA GLU A 44 -33.57 -4.75 -5.16
C GLU A 44 -33.14 -4.66 -6.62
N LEU A 45 -31.84 -4.81 -6.85
CA LEU A 45 -31.26 -5.00 -8.15
C LEU A 45 -30.87 -6.47 -8.34
N PRO A 46 -30.83 -6.96 -9.59
CA PRO A 46 -30.27 -8.28 -9.86
C PRO A 46 -28.86 -8.41 -9.30
N GLN A 47 -28.63 -9.43 -8.48
CA GLN A 47 -27.34 -9.72 -7.84
C GLN A 47 -26.72 -10.97 -8.48
N HIS A 48 -25.39 -11.08 -8.40
CA HIS A 48 -24.71 -12.32 -8.71
C HIS A 48 -24.97 -13.35 -7.61
N PHE A 49 -25.84 -14.31 -7.88
CA PHE A 49 -26.01 -15.48 -7.04
C PHE A 49 -25.22 -16.66 -7.62
N GLU A 50 -24.32 -17.20 -6.82
CA GLU A 50 -23.74 -18.51 -7.11
C GLU A 50 -24.75 -19.59 -6.72
N THR A 51 -25.44 -20.16 -7.69
CA THR A 51 -26.20 -21.37 -7.47
C THR A 51 -25.23 -22.54 -7.41
N ALA A 52 -25.15 -23.18 -6.23
CA ALA A 52 -24.25 -24.31 -5.96
C ALA A 52 -24.51 -25.53 -6.87
N ASP A 53 -25.67 -25.61 -7.52
CA ASP A 53 -26.12 -26.82 -8.20
C ASP A 53 -25.97 -26.86 -9.73
N THR A 54 -25.58 -25.80 -10.40
CA THR A 54 -25.64 -25.81 -11.88
C THR A 54 -24.34 -25.48 -12.61
N GLY A 55 -23.23 -25.22 -11.92
CA GLY A 55 -21.96 -24.88 -12.60
C GLY A 55 -22.09 -23.73 -13.61
N GLY A 56 -23.22 -23.07 -13.66
CA GLY A 56 -23.57 -21.98 -14.54
C GLY A 56 -23.74 -20.69 -13.72
N ILE A 57 -22.96 -19.68 -14.07
CA ILE A 57 -23.09 -18.32 -13.58
C ILE A 57 -24.46 -17.82 -14.08
N SER A 58 -25.39 -17.58 -13.15
CA SER A 58 -26.64 -16.89 -13.48
C SER A 58 -26.30 -15.42 -13.72
N HIS A 59 -26.22 -15.01 -14.98
CA HIS A 59 -26.00 -13.61 -15.37
C HIS A 59 -27.30 -12.80 -15.21
N ASN A 60 -27.59 -12.40 -14.01
CA ASN A 60 -28.70 -11.48 -13.71
C ASN A 60 -28.25 -10.02 -13.59
N GLU A 61 -27.19 -9.65 -14.26
CA GLU A 61 -26.67 -8.28 -14.26
C GLU A 61 -27.42 -7.39 -15.22
N LEU A 62 -27.71 -6.14 -14.80
CA LEU A 62 -28.22 -5.12 -15.73
C LEU A 62 -27.12 -4.61 -16.68
N LEU A 63 -25.86 -4.63 -16.23
CA LEU A 63 -24.69 -4.27 -17.02
C LEU A 63 -23.69 -5.43 -17.01
N PRO A 64 -23.57 -6.22 -18.08
CA PRO A 64 -22.61 -7.33 -18.18
C PRO A 64 -21.19 -6.78 -18.39
N ALA A 65 -20.68 -6.06 -17.38
CA ALA A 65 -19.40 -5.37 -17.45
C ALA A 65 -18.21 -6.35 -17.52
N ASP A 66 -18.33 -7.50 -16.89
CA ASP A 66 -17.35 -8.58 -16.93
C ASP A 66 -17.20 -9.17 -18.33
N LEU A 67 -18.29 -9.50 -19.01
CA LEU A 67 -18.30 -10.00 -20.38
C LEU A 67 -17.76 -8.98 -21.38
N LEU A 68 -18.10 -7.68 -21.18
CA LEU A 68 -17.57 -6.61 -22.04
C LEU A 68 -16.05 -6.48 -21.88
N LEU A 69 -15.57 -6.52 -20.65
CA LEU A 69 -14.13 -6.45 -20.38
C LEU A 69 -13.40 -7.69 -20.90
N ASP A 70 -13.95 -8.88 -20.72
CA ASP A 70 -13.37 -10.10 -21.28
C ASP A 70 -13.21 -10.00 -22.80
N ARG A 71 -14.25 -9.53 -23.53
CA ARG A 71 -14.16 -9.29 -24.97
C ARG A 71 -13.06 -8.29 -25.33
N VAL A 72 -12.94 -7.20 -24.60
CA VAL A 72 -11.87 -6.21 -24.83
C VAL A 72 -10.49 -6.83 -24.61
N PHE A 73 -10.31 -7.61 -23.56
CA PHE A 73 -9.03 -8.27 -23.27
C PHE A 73 -8.67 -9.33 -24.32
N TYR A 74 -9.61 -10.17 -24.75
CA TYR A 74 -9.38 -11.16 -25.81
C TYR A 74 -9.10 -10.48 -27.17
N PHE A 75 -9.83 -9.41 -27.50
CA PHE A 75 -9.53 -8.60 -28.69
C PHE A 75 -8.10 -8.02 -28.66
N LEU A 76 -7.66 -7.50 -27.50
CA LEU A 76 -6.30 -7.00 -27.35
C LEU A 76 -5.24 -8.11 -27.51
N LEU A 77 -5.49 -9.29 -26.94
CA LEU A 77 -4.54 -10.42 -26.97
C LEU A 77 -4.44 -11.07 -28.35
N ASP A 78 -5.58 -11.38 -28.95
CA ASP A 78 -5.66 -12.25 -30.13
C ASP A 78 -5.72 -11.43 -31.42
N ASP A 79 -6.63 -10.44 -31.53
CA ASP A 79 -6.83 -9.67 -32.76
C ASP A 79 -5.76 -8.60 -32.95
N LEU A 80 -5.36 -7.88 -31.88
CA LEU A 80 -4.27 -6.89 -31.95
C LEU A 80 -2.87 -7.50 -31.88
N GLY A 81 -2.77 -8.82 -31.61
CA GLY A 81 -1.50 -9.53 -31.56
C GLY A 81 -0.61 -9.15 -30.36
N LEU A 82 -1.19 -8.53 -29.29
CA LEU A 82 -0.42 -8.19 -28.10
C LEU A 82 0.19 -9.44 -27.44
N SER A 83 -0.35 -10.63 -27.67
CA SER A 83 0.19 -11.89 -27.17
C SER A 83 1.65 -12.14 -27.59
N ALA A 84 2.10 -11.63 -28.73
CA ALA A 84 3.49 -11.72 -29.15
C ALA A 84 4.40 -10.81 -28.30
N VAL A 85 3.96 -9.58 -28.04
CA VAL A 85 4.69 -8.60 -27.23
C VAL A 85 4.76 -9.07 -25.76
N THR A 86 3.65 -9.53 -25.21
CA THR A 86 3.59 -10.01 -23.82
C THR A 86 4.48 -11.24 -23.62
N ARG A 87 4.49 -12.17 -24.58
CA ARG A 87 5.38 -13.34 -24.58
C ARG A 87 6.86 -12.94 -24.67
N PHE A 88 7.19 -11.95 -25.51
CA PHE A 88 8.55 -11.42 -25.58
C PHE A 88 9.01 -10.80 -24.25
N VAL A 89 8.20 -9.91 -23.69
CA VAL A 89 8.48 -9.26 -22.38
C VAL A 89 8.60 -10.31 -21.28
N SER A 90 7.68 -11.26 -21.21
CA SER A 90 7.68 -12.36 -20.24
C SER A 90 8.97 -13.18 -20.33
N ARG A 91 9.40 -13.53 -21.55
CA ARG A 91 10.63 -14.29 -21.79
C ARG A 91 11.87 -13.51 -21.38
N SER A 92 11.96 -12.25 -21.79
CA SER A 92 13.10 -11.38 -21.44
C SER A 92 13.24 -11.18 -19.93
N LEU A 93 12.12 -10.97 -19.22
CA LEU A 93 12.12 -10.85 -17.76
C LEU A 93 12.47 -12.17 -17.08
N LYS A 94 11.98 -13.30 -17.59
CA LYS A 94 12.34 -14.62 -17.07
C LYS A 94 13.84 -14.87 -17.16
N GLU A 95 14.48 -14.52 -18.27
CA GLU A 95 15.93 -14.64 -18.42
C GLU A 95 16.68 -13.73 -17.43
N LEU A 96 16.20 -12.49 -17.26
CA LEU A 96 16.80 -11.56 -16.28
C LEU A 96 16.69 -12.10 -14.84
N ILE A 97 15.54 -12.64 -14.47
CA ILE A 97 15.32 -13.23 -13.15
C ILE A 97 16.23 -14.45 -12.97
N ASN A 98 16.32 -15.31 -14.00
CA ASN A 98 17.20 -16.48 -13.98
C ASN A 98 18.68 -16.09 -13.76
N ILE A 99 19.13 -14.97 -14.33
CA ILE A 99 20.49 -14.46 -14.09
C ILE A 99 20.69 -14.16 -12.59
N PHE A 100 19.75 -13.43 -11.96
CA PHE A 100 19.85 -13.10 -10.54
C PHE A 100 19.69 -14.34 -9.65
N ASP A 101 18.77 -15.24 -9.98
CA ASP A 101 18.60 -16.52 -9.27
C ASP A 101 19.88 -17.36 -9.34
N ASN A 102 20.49 -17.46 -10.51
CA ASN A 102 21.74 -18.19 -10.69
C ASN A 102 22.92 -17.53 -9.96
N MET A 103 22.95 -16.20 -9.91
CA MET A 103 23.96 -15.46 -9.14
C MET A 103 23.85 -15.65 -7.62
N LEU A 104 22.61 -15.83 -7.10
CA LEU A 104 22.36 -15.92 -5.65
C LEU A 104 22.21 -17.34 -5.15
N LEU A 105 21.66 -18.26 -5.96
CA LEU A 105 21.36 -19.63 -5.57
C LEU A 105 22.25 -20.67 -6.25
N GLY A 106 22.94 -20.29 -7.34
CA GLY A 106 23.74 -21.20 -8.16
C GLY A 106 22.92 -22.23 -8.95
N GLY A 107 23.57 -23.05 -9.76
CA GLY A 107 22.95 -24.24 -10.36
C GLY A 107 22.14 -24.05 -11.62
N GLY A 108 22.23 -22.90 -12.29
CA GLY A 108 21.57 -22.67 -13.59
C GLY A 108 22.34 -23.24 -14.75
N LYS A 109 21.64 -23.90 -15.69
CA LYS A 109 22.16 -24.28 -17.00
C LYS A 109 22.56 -23.02 -17.77
N GLY A 110 23.84 -22.62 -17.73
CA GLY A 110 24.32 -21.53 -18.56
C GLY A 110 25.55 -20.77 -18.09
N PHE A 111 25.70 -20.46 -16.80
CA PHE A 111 26.82 -19.62 -16.33
C PHE A 111 27.91 -20.35 -15.54
N GLY A 112 27.74 -21.64 -15.18
CA GLY A 112 28.77 -22.47 -14.58
C GLY A 112 29.34 -22.02 -13.22
N PHE A 113 28.72 -21.06 -12.57
CA PHE A 113 29.11 -20.59 -11.24
C PHE A 113 28.34 -21.34 -10.14
N ASP A 114 29.09 -21.85 -9.16
CA ASP A 114 28.50 -22.37 -7.94
C ASP A 114 27.83 -21.23 -7.14
N ALA A 115 26.82 -21.57 -6.31
CA ALA A 115 26.21 -20.60 -5.44
C ALA A 115 27.27 -19.92 -4.56
N PRO A 116 27.22 -18.58 -4.41
CA PRO A 116 28.13 -17.93 -3.48
C PRO A 116 27.82 -18.43 -2.06
N PRO A 117 28.87 -18.73 -1.25
CA PRO A 117 28.68 -19.14 0.13
C PRO A 117 27.81 -18.14 0.89
N TRP A 118 26.93 -18.65 1.76
CA TRP A 118 26.09 -17.77 2.58
C TRP A 118 26.91 -16.79 3.43
N SER A 119 28.09 -17.22 3.88
CA SER A 119 29.05 -16.41 4.63
C SER A 119 29.59 -15.22 3.80
N ALA A 120 29.79 -15.37 2.50
CA ALA A 120 30.24 -14.31 1.61
C ALA A 120 29.14 -13.24 1.44
N LEU A 121 27.87 -13.66 1.22
CA LEU A 121 26.76 -12.73 1.08
C LEU A 121 26.50 -11.98 2.39
N LEU A 122 26.60 -12.66 3.53
CA LEU A 122 26.50 -12.04 4.85
C LEU A 122 27.59 -10.99 5.06
N ALA A 123 28.85 -11.32 4.75
CA ALA A 123 29.98 -10.39 4.87
C ALA A 123 29.78 -9.14 3.99
N VAL A 124 29.37 -9.32 2.73
CA VAL A 124 29.08 -8.21 1.82
C VAL A 124 27.96 -7.31 2.37
N ALA A 125 26.86 -7.89 2.87
CA ALA A 125 25.77 -7.13 3.44
C ALA A 125 26.18 -6.35 4.69
N MET A 126 27.02 -6.94 5.55
CA MET A 126 27.57 -6.26 6.73
C MET A 126 28.49 -5.10 6.35
N VAL A 127 29.36 -5.27 5.36
CA VAL A 127 30.23 -4.20 4.87
C VAL A 127 29.43 -3.07 4.24
N LEU A 128 28.42 -3.38 3.45
CA LEU A 128 27.51 -2.37 2.87
C LEU A 128 26.80 -1.56 3.98
N GLY A 129 26.27 -2.24 4.98
CA GLY A 129 25.63 -1.59 6.13
C GLY A 129 26.61 -0.69 6.89
N TYR A 130 27.83 -1.16 7.14
CA TYR A 130 28.87 -0.40 7.80
C TYR A 130 29.30 0.83 6.99
N ALA A 131 29.48 0.68 5.70
CA ALA A 131 29.92 1.76 4.79
C ALA A 131 28.88 2.89 4.66
N LEU A 132 27.59 2.60 4.88
CA LEU A 132 26.50 3.57 4.74
C LEU A 132 26.18 4.30 6.05
N ARG A 133 26.00 3.57 7.16
CA ARG A 133 25.52 4.16 8.44
C ARG A 133 26.23 3.60 9.69
N GLY A 134 27.34 2.86 9.51
CA GLY A 134 28.14 2.33 10.60
C GLY A 134 27.62 1.00 11.18
N TRP A 135 28.12 0.66 12.40
CA TRP A 135 27.97 -0.68 12.98
C TRP A 135 26.53 -1.12 13.23
N LYS A 136 25.60 -0.18 13.55
CA LYS A 136 24.18 -0.51 13.82
C LYS A 136 23.48 -1.10 12.59
N LEU A 137 23.68 -0.47 11.43
CA LEU A 137 23.10 -0.96 10.17
C LEU A 137 23.81 -2.24 9.70
N SER A 138 25.12 -2.34 9.92
CA SER A 138 25.89 -3.56 9.66
C SER A 138 25.33 -4.76 10.43
N LEU A 139 25.09 -4.57 11.75
CA LEU A 139 24.53 -5.62 12.60
C LEU A 139 23.10 -5.99 12.19
N LEU A 140 22.28 -5.03 11.80
CA LEU A 140 20.93 -5.28 11.29
C LEU A 140 20.97 -6.12 10.01
N CYS A 141 21.76 -5.75 9.02
CA CYS A 141 21.88 -6.51 7.77
C CYS A 141 22.44 -7.91 7.99
N GLY A 142 23.52 -8.03 8.79
CA GLY A 142 24.10 -9.31 9.15
C GLY A 142 23.14 -10.19 9.96
N GLY A 143 22.50 -9.63 10.97
CA GLY A 143 21.52 -10.32 11.79
C GLY A 143 20.30 -10.82 11.00
N THR A 144 19.83 -10.01 10.04
CA THR A 144 18.73 -10.40 9.13
C THR A 144 19.11 -11.63 8.30
N LEU A 145 20.25 -11.58 7.61
CA LEU A 145 20.67 -12.71 6.79
C LEU A 145 21.02 -13.95 7.63
N LEU A 146 21.62 -13.74 8.81
CA LEU A 146 21.88 -14.82 9.74
C LEU A 146 20.60 -15.47 10.24
N TYR A 147 19.58 -14.66 10.60
CA TYR A 147 18.27 -15.18 10.97
C TYR A 147 17.67 -16.03 9.85
N CYS A 148 17.64 -15.51 8.63
CA CYS A 148 17.13 -16.23 7.47
C CYS A 148 17.91 -17.53 7.18
N ALA A 149 19.22 -17.54 7.44
CA ALA A 149 20.05 -18.73 7.30
C ALA A 149 19.73 -19.79 8.36
N LEU A 150 19.69 -19.37 9.62
CA LEU A 150 19.42 -20.28 10.76
C LEU A 150 17.98 -20.79 10.80
N SER A 151 17.00 -20.00 10.32
CA SER A 151 15.60 -20.45 10.22
C SER A 151 15.32 -21.36 9.01
N GLY A 152 16.35 -21.75 8.23
CA GLY A 152 16.16 -22.57 7.02
C GLY A 152 15.43 -21.86 5.88
N LEU A 153 15.31 -20.54 5.94
CA LEU A 153 14.62 -19.70 4.95
C LEU A 153 15.56 -19.14 3.88
N TRP A 154 16.83 -19.50 3.89
CA TRP A 154 17.87 -18.95 3.01
C TRP A 154 17.48 -18.94 1.53
N LYS A 155 17.05 -20.11 1.01
CA LYS A 155 16.65 -20.25 -0.39
C LYS A 155 15.54 -19.27 -0.76
N PHE A 156 14.50 -19.17 0.05
CA PHE A 156 13.35 -18.29 -0.21
C PHE A 156 13.72 -16.80 -0.07
N THR A 157 14.65 -16.48 0.83
CA THR A 157 15.20 -15.12 0.98
C THR A 157 15.98 -14.73 -0.28
N MET A 158 16.83 -15.60 -0.80
CA MET A 158 17.59 -15.32 -2.03
C MET A 158 16.68 -15.19 -3.25
N GLN A 159 15.63 -16.00 -3.38
CA GLN A 159 14.60 -15.84 -4.42
C GLN A 159 13.89 -14.48 -4.31
N THR A 160 13.53 -14.06 -3.10
CA THR A 160 12.94 -12.73 -2.87
C THR A 160 13.89 -11.61 -3.29
N LEU A 161 15.18 -11.72 -2.92
CA LEU A 161 16.20 -10.75 -3.31
C LEU A 161 16.44 -10.73 -4.82
N ALA A 162 16.38 -11.87 -5.51
CA ALA A 162 16.52 -11.95 -6.96
C ALA A 162 15.35 -11.24 -7.68
N LEU A 163 14.11 -11.45 -7.21
CA LEU A 163 12.94 -10.72 -7.72
C LEU A 163 13.08 -9.21 -7.53
N LEU A 164 13.54 -8.77 -6.36
CA LEU A 164 13.79 -7.35 -6.07
C LEU A 164 14.91 -6.79 -6.91
N ALA A 165 16.01 -7.54 -7.11
CA ALA A 165 17.12 -7.14 -7.95
C ALA A 165 16.73 -6.92 -9.41
N ALA A 166 15.71 -7.65 -9.90
CA ALA A 166 15.14 -7.43 -11.21
C ALA A 166 14.12 -6.26 -11.22
N ALA A 167 13.18 -6.23 -10.28
CA ALA A 167 12.08 -5.28 -10.28
C ALA A 167 12.51 -3.84 -9.97
N VAL A 168 13.36 -3.63 -8.96
CA VAL A 168 13.73 -2.29 -8.47
C VAL A 168 14.43 -1.44 -9.53
N PRO A 169 15.51 -1.90 -10.20
CA PRO A 169 16.19 -1.08 -11.21
C PRO A 169 15.29 -0.73 -12.38
N ILE A 170 14.45 -1.67 -12.84
CA ILE A 170 13.51 -1.44 -13.93
C ILE A 170 12.46 -0.39 -13.54
N SER A 171 11.90 -0.50 -12.33
CA SER A 171 10.92 0.47 -11.82
C SER A 171 11.50 1.87 -11.69
N ILE A 172 12.73 1.98 -11.19
CA ILE A 172 13.45 3.25 -11.09
C ILE A 172 13.68 3.84 -12.47
N LEU A 173 14.17 3.05 -13.42
CA LEU A 173 14.46 3.50 -14.77
C LEU A 173 13.19 4.00 -15.47
N ILE A 174 12.11 3.20 -15.47
CA ILE A 174 10.83 3.57 -16.09
C ILE A 174 10.27 4.82 -15.41
N GLY A 175 10.22 4.84 -14.08
CA GLY A 175 9.68 5.97 -13.32
C GLY A 175 10.47 7.26 -13.52
N LEU A 176 11.79 7.19 -13.58
CA LEU A 176 12.67 8.32 -13.87
C LEU A 176 12.43 8.86 -15.28
N LEU A 177 12.40 7.98 -16.29
CA LEU A 177 12.18 8.37 -17.68
C LEU A 177 10.80 9.01 -17.89
N LEU A 178 9.74 8.40 -17.34
CA LEU A 178 8.39 8.96 -17.42
C LEU A 178 8.27 10.27 -16.65
N GLY A 179 8.90 10.40 -15.48
CA GLY A 179 8.95 11.64 -14.70
C GLY A 179 9.65 12.79 -15.44
N ILE A 180 10.78 12.51 -16.10
CA ILE A 180 11.50 13.47 -16.95
C ILE A 180 10.64 13.86 -18.17
N LEU A 181 9.97 12.90 -18.81
CA LEU A 181 9.11 13.15 -19.96
C LEU A 181 7.92 14.04 -19.57
N ALA A 182 7.30 13.77 -18.41
CA ALA A 182 6.22 14.61 -17.85
C ALA A 182 6.72 16.02 -17.54
N TYR A 183 7.95 16.18 -17.00
CA TYR A 183 8.56 17.50 -16.78
C TYR A 183 8.75 18.29 -18.06
N LYS A 184 9.21 17.61 -19.12
CA LYS A 184 9.47 18.29 -20.42
C LYS A 184 8.21 18.62 -21.21
N ARG A 185 7.12 17.83 -21.09
CA ARG A 185 5.90 17.97 -21.90
C ARG A 185 4.65 18.03 -21.02
N ARG A 186 4.03 19.21 -20.89
CA ARG A 186 2.79 19.42 -20.12
C ARG A 186 1.62 18.53 -20.57
N ALA A 187 1.56 18.15 -21.85
CA ALA A 187 0.53 17.23 -22.35
C ALA A 187 0.69 15.83 -21.74
N VAL A 188 1.94 15.33 -21.69
CA VAL A 188 2.27 14.05 -21.06
C VAL A 188 1.97 14.10 -19.55
N GLU A 189 2.34 15.16 -18.88
CA GLU A 189 2.03 15.34 -17.47
C GLU A 189 0.54 15.25 -17.18
N ARG A 190 -0.28 16.02 -17.96
CA ARG A 190 -1.74 16.03 -17.79
C ARG A 190 -2.38 14.66 -18.01
N ALA A 191 -1.84 13.85 -18.91
CA ALA A 191 -2.31 12.50 -19.16
C ALA A 191 -1.77 11.49 -18.10
N LEU A 192 -0.49 11.62 -17.73
CA LEU A 192 0.20 10.62 -16.89
C LEU A 192 -0.20 10.72 -15.41
N LEU A 193 -0.34 11.92 -14.86
CA LEU A 193 -0.65 12.09 -13.44
C LEU A 193 -1.99 11.47 -13.01
N PRO A 194 -3.10 11.61 -13.75
CA PRO A 194 -4.33 10.88 -13.43
C PRO A 194 -4.17 9.37 -13.48
N VAL A 195 -3.46 8.85 -14.50
CA VAL A 195 -3.18 7.41 -14.60
C VAL A 195 -2.37 6.91 -13.40
N MET A 196 -1.33 7.65 -12.99
CA MET A 196 -0.56 7.32 -11.79
C MET A 196 -1.41 7.41 -10.52
N SER A 197 -2.37 8.33 -10.46
CA SER A 197 -3.29 8.44 -9.33
C SER A 197 -4.20 7.22 -9.25
N VAL A 198 -4.82 6.83 -10.37
CA VAL A 198 -5.65 5.63 -10.46
C VAL A 198 -4.83 4.38 -10.10
N ALA A 199 -3.63 4.24 -10.65
CA ALA A 199 -2.76 3.10 -10.36
C ALA A 199 -2.39 2.97 -8.86
N GLN A 200 -2.35 4.07 -8.11
CA GLN A 200 -2.11 4.04 -6.67
C GLN A 200 -3.37 3.82 -5.83
N THR A 201 -4.54 4.18 -6.35
CA THR A 201 -5.81 3.98 -5.65
C THR A 201 -6.42 2.62 -5.93
N LEU A 202 -6.09 2.00 -7.06
CA LEU A 202 -6.50 0.64 -7.38
C LEU A 202 -5.91 -0.33 -6.35
N PRO A 203 -6.73 -1.21 -5.76
CA PRO A 203 -6.25 -2.28 -4.91
C PRO A 203 -5.24 -3.16 -5.65
N HIS A 204 -4.17 -3.54 -4.96
CA HIS A 204 -3.07 -4.31 -5.54
C HIS A 204 -3.51 -5.58 -6.27
N PHE A 205 -4.52 -6.27 -5.75
CA PHE A 205 -5.06 -7.49 -6.35
C PHE A 205 -5.83 -7.26 -7.64
N ALA A 206 -6.43 -6.08 -7.83
CA ALA A 206 -7.26 -5.80 -9.00
C ALA A 206 -6.47 -5.85 -10.31
N TYR A 207 -5.20 -5.42 -10.31
CA TYR A 207 -4.38 -5.49 -11.50
C TYR A 207 -3.50 -6.75 -11.60
N LEU A 208 -3.47 -7.60 -10.56
CA LEU A 208 -2.82 -8.91 -10.67
C LEU A 208 -3.50 -9.78 -11.72
N ILE A 209 -4.83 -9.73 -11.80
CA ILE A 209 -5.62 -10.56 -12.69
C ILE A 209 -5.30 -10.26 -14.16
N PRO A 210 -5.41 -9.01 -14.67
CA PRO A 210 -4.95 -8.68 -16.01
C PRO A 210 -3.50 -9.07 -16.27
N VAL A 211 -2.61 -8.84 -15.31
CA VAL A 211 -1.19 -9.17 -15.47
C VAL A 211 -0.98 -10.68 -15.62
N VAL A 212 -1.70 -11.51 -14.84
CA VAL A 212 -1.63 -12.97 -14.98
C VAL A 212 -2.07 -13.42 -16.38
N VAL A 213 -3.12 -12.84 -16.89
CA VAL A 213 -3.66 -13.23 -18.19
C VAL A 213 -2.76 -12.80 -19.35
N PHE A 214 -2.19 -11.59 -19.29
CA PHE A 214 -1.27 -11.12 -20.30
C PHE A 214 0.08 -11.84 -20.27
N PHE A 215 0.58 -12.25 -19.11
CA PHE A 215 1.95 -12.71 -18.93
C PHE A 215 2.07 -14.15 -18.38
N GLY A 216 0.94 -14.79 -18.06
CA GLY A 216 0.88 -16.12 -17.46
C GLY A 216 1.18 -16.12 -15.96
N VAL A 217 1.09 -17.28 -15.32
CA VAL A 217 1.43 -17.48 -13.91
C VAL A 217 2.94 -17.68 -13.75
N GLY A 218 3.57 -17.05 -12.77
CA GLY A 218 4.98 -17.29 -12.48
C GLY A 218 5.77 -16.07 -11.99
N HIS A 219 7.08 -16.25 -11.87
CA HIS A 219 8.01 -15.22 -11.34
C HIS A 219 8.02 -13.95 -12.19
N GLN A 220 8.02 -14.07 -13.51
CA GLN A 220 8.02 -12.93 -14.44
C GLN A 220 6.78 -12.05 -14.25
N THR A 221 5.64 -12.67 -14.05
CA THR A 221 4.37 -11.98 -13.80
C THR A 221 4.40 -11.23 -12.48
N GLY A 222 4.99 -11.83 -11.44
CA GLY A 222 5.23 -11.18 -10.16
C GLY A 222 6.11 -9.93 -10.27
N VAL A 223 7.16 -10.00 -11.08
CA VAL A 223 8.04 -8.83 -11.34
C VAL A 223 7.29 -7.74 -12.10
N ILE A 224 6.50 -8.08 -13.12
CA ILE A 224 5.70 -7.11 -13.90
C ILE A 224 4.69 -6.40 -12.99
N ALA A 225 3.93 -7.15 -12.19
CA ALA A 225 2.99 -6.58 -11.24
C ALA A 225 3.71 -5.65 -10.23
N THR A 226 4.88 -6.04 -9.76
CA THR A 226 5.73 -5.24 -8.87
C THR A 226 6.19 -3.94 -9.53
N ILE A 227 6.60 -3.99 -10.80
CA ILE A 227 7.01 -2.80 -11.57
C ILE A 227 5.84 -1.84 -11.73
N ILE A 228 4.66 -2.34 -12.15
CA ILE A 228 3.45 -1.50 -12.35
C ILE A 228 3.11 -0.74 -11.06
N PHE A 229 3.22 -1.41 -9.91
CA PHE A 229 2.92 -0.82 -8.62
C PHE A 229 3.98 0.16 -8.12
N ALA A 230 5.26 -0.09 -8.39
CA ALA A 230 6.37 0.70 -7.88
C ALA A 230 6.72 1.94 -8.72
N VAL A 231 6.30 2.00 -9.99
CA VAL A 231 6.59 3.13 -10.91
C VAL A 231 5.93 4.45 -10.48
N PRO A 232 4.65 4.52 -10.06
CA PRO A 232 3.96 5.78 -9.80
C PRO A 232 4.64 6.72 -8.79
N PRO A 233 5.11 6.29 -7.61
CA PRO A 233 5.82 7.18 -6.68
C PRO A 233 7.12 7.73 -7.28
N MET A 234 7.85 6.94 -8.06
CA MET A 234 9.07 7.41 -8.72
C MET A 234 8.79 8.51 -9.74
N VAL A 235 7.75 8.35 -10.55
CA VAL A 235 7.30 9.39 -11.51
C VAL A 235 7.00 10.71 -10.80
N ARG A 236 6.20 10.64 -9.73
CA ARG A 236 5.80 11.83 -8.97
C ARG A 236 6.96 12.54 -8.30
N LEU A 237 7.83 11.78 -7.64
CA LEU A 237 8.98 12.35 -6.93
C LEU A 237 10.06 12.86 -7.87
N THR A 238 10.23 12.24 -9.05
CA THR A 238 11.09 12.78 -10.11
C THR A 238 10.54 14.12 -10.65
N LEU A 239 9.24 14.18 -10.95
CA LEU A 239 8.61 15.41 -11.43
C LEU A 239 8.67 16.53 -10.38
N LEU A 240 8.36 16.21 -9.12
CA LEU A 240 8.43 17.14 -8.00
C LEU A 240 9.86 17.67 -7.79
N GLY A 241 10.85 16.77 -7.81
CA GLY A 241 12.25 17.14 -7.65
C GLY A 241 12.75 18.08 -8.74
N LEU A 242 12.42 17.79 -10.00
CA LEU A 242 12.78 18.67 -11.12
C LEU A 242 12.08 20.03 -11.07
N ARG A 243 10.86 20.11 -10.53
CA ARG A 243 10.12 21.37 -10.35
C ARG A 243 10.62 22.21 -9.18
N LYS A 244 11.18 21.58 -8.16
CA LYS A 244 11.76 22.28 -7.00
C LYS A 244 13.14 22.88 -7.29
N VAL A 245 13.75 22.57 -8.42
CA VAL A 245 15.05 23.18 -8.80
C VAL A 245 14.85 24.69 -8.95
N PRO A 246 15.57 25.53 -8.19
CA PRO A 246 15.48 26.96 -8.29
C PRO A 246 15.74 27.46 -9.71
N PRO A 247 14.94 28.42 -10.23
CA PRO A 247 15.13 28.95 -11.57
C PRO A 247 16.52 29.56 -11.78
N GLU A 248 17.10 30.14 -10.74
CA GLU A 248 18.44 30.76 -10.74
C GLU A 248 19.54 29.73 -11.11
N ILE A 249 19.43 28.49 -10.61
CA ILE A 249 20.38 27.40 -10.93
C ILE A 249 20.23 27.01 -12.42
N THR A 250 19.00 26.97 -12.91
CA THR A 250 18.71 26.64 -14.30
C THR A 250 19.21 27.75 -15.26
N GLU A 251 19.04 29.01 -14.88
CA GLU A 251 19.51 30.19 -15.63
C GLU A 251 21.05 30.22 -15.64
N ALA A 252 21.70 30.01 -14.50
CA ALA A 252 23.16 29.94 -14.42
C ALA A 252 23.73 28.84 -15.35
N GLY A 253 23.06 27.68 -15.42
CA GLY A 253 23.44 26.62 -16.35
C GLY A 253 23.30 27.03 -17.82
N LYS A 254 22.26 27.77 -18.18
CA LYS A 254 22.07 28.30 -19.53
C LYS A 254 23.12 29.36 -19.87
N MET A 255 23.42 30.28 -18.95
CA MET A 255 24.45 31.29 -19.12
C MET A 255 25.85 30.69 -19.26
N ALA A 256 26.10 29.52 -18.63
CA ALA A 256 27.33 28.77 -18.83
C ALA A 256 27.38 27.99 -20.18
N GLY A 257 26.41 28.18 -21.07
CA GLY A 257 26.39 27.59 -22.40
C GLY A 257 25.91 26.12 -22.43
N CYS A 258 25.25 25.63 -21.38
CA CYS A 258 24.73 24.27 -21.37
C CYS A 258 23.60 24.07 -22.38
N GLY A 259 23.76 23.10 -23.28
CA GLY A 259 22.66 22.62 -24.12
C GLY A 259 21.58 21.92 -23.28
N ASN A 260 20.39 21.70 -23.85
CA ASN A 260 19.23 21.13 -23.14
C ASN A 260 19.51 19.79 -22.45
N TRP A 261 20.33 18.94 -23.03
CA TRP A 261 20.72 17.66 -22.44
C TRP A 261 21.72 17.83 -21.28
N GLN A 262 22.68 18.73 -21.45
CA GLN A 262 23.64 19.08 -20.40
C GLN A 262 22.95 19.75 -19.23
N LEU A 263 22.00 20.64 -19.49
CA LEU A 263 21.19 21.30 -18.48
C LEU A 263 20.42 20.28 -17.65
N LEU A 264 19.75 19.31 -18.30
CA LEU A 264 19.05 18.24 -17.59
C LEU A 264 20.00 17.37 -16.76
N THR A 265 21.07 16.84 -17.38
CA THR A 265 21.90 15.79 -16.77
C THR A 265 22.94 16.31 -15.79
N ARG A 266 23.49 17.53 -16.04
CA ARG A 266 24.56 18.11 -15.22
C ARG A 266 24.08 19.14 -14.21
N VAL A 267 22.89 19.72 -14.41
CA VAL A 267 22.36 20.77 -13.54
C VAL A 267 21.09 20.32 -12.83
N GLN A 268 20.00 20.01 -13.57
CA GLN A 268 18.69 19.77 -12.99
C GLN A 268 18.61 18.45 -12.21
N LEU A 269 19.03 17.32 -12.79
CA LEU A 269 19.01 16.01 -12.13
C LEU A 269 19.89 15.97 -10.87
N PRO A 270 21.13 16.49 -10.88
CA PRO A 270 21.93 16.57 -9.66
C PRO A 270 21.32 17.47 -8.58
N SER A 271 20.65 18.57 -8.95
CA SER A 271 19.96 19.45 -8.01
C SER A 271 18.69 18.83 -7.44
N ALA A 272 17.99 17.99 -8.22
CA ALA A 272 16.79 17.25 -7.80
C ALA A 272 17.11 15.94 -7.05
N ARG A 273 18.38 15.65 -6.79
CA ARG A 273 18.84 14.35 -6.27
C ARG A 273 18.10 13.89 -5.02
N ASN A 274 17.83 14.78 -4.07
CA ASN A 274 17.22 14.40 -2.80
C ASN A 274 15.82 13.82 -2.99
N GLU A 275 14.97 14.46 -3.79
CA GLU A 275 13.63 13.96 -4.12
C GLU A 275 13.68 12.69 -4.96
N ILE A 276 14.64 12.60 -5.89
CA ILE A 276 14.84 11.40 -6.71
C ILE A 276 15.24 10.21 -5.82
N LEU A 277 16.15 10.40 -4.87
CA LEU A 277 16.56 9.35 -3.93
C LEU A 277 15.44 8.97 -2.98
N LEU A 278 14.59 9.92 -2.57
CA LEU A 278 13.37 9.61 -1.85
C LEU A 278 12.43 8.74 -2.70
N GLY A 279 12.35 9.03 -4.01
CA GLY A 279 11.63 8.20 -4.98
C GLY A 279 12.18 6.77 -5.06
N VAL A 280 13.48 6.62 -5.11
CA VAL A 280 14.15 5.31 -5.09
C VAL A 280 13.82 4.53 -3.82
N ASN A 281 13.85 5.19 -2.65
CA ASN A 281 13.46 4.56 -1.40
C ASN A 281 12.00 4.07 -1.44
N GLN A 282 11.08 4.89 -1.94
CA GLN A 282 9.67 4.50 -2.10
C GLN A 282 9.50 3.31 -3.04
N VAL A 283 10.24 3.26 -4.16
CA VAL A 283 10.23 2.11 -5.08
C VAL A 283 10.64 0.83 -4.37
N ILE A 284 11.73 0.84 -3.60
CA ILE A 284 12.21 -0.34 -2.88
C ILE A 284 11.15 -0.85 -1.90
N MET A 285 10.52 0.07 -1.15
CA MET A 285 9.46 -0.28 -0.19
C MET A 285 8.22 -0.85 -0.89
N GLN A 286 7.80 -0.24 -1.99
CA GLN A 286 6.67 -0.72 -2.79
C GLN A 286 6.95 -2.10 -3.41
N CYS A 287 8.16 -2.31 -3.93
CA CYS A 287 8.58 -3.61 -4.47
C CYS A 287 8.54 -4.69 -3.38
N LEU A 288 9.03 -4.41 -2.17
CA LEU A 288 8.99 -5.34 -1.04
C LEU A 288 7.56 -5.73 -0.65
N ALA A 289 6.67 -4.74 -0.54
CA ALA A 289 5.26 -4.99 -0.24
C ALA A 289 4.62 -5.88 -1.32
N MET A 290 4.92 -5.59 -2.59
CA MET A 290 4.32 -6.31 -3.72
C MET A 290 4.86 -7.72 -3.91
N VAL A 291 6.14 -7.99 -3.58
CA VAL A 291 6.72 -9.35 -3.69
C VAL A 291 5.95 -10.37 -2.84
N VAL A 292 5.44 -9.96 -1.66
CA VAL A 292 4.61 -10.85 -0.84
C VAL A 292 3.27 -11.12 -1.52
N ILE A 293 2.66 -10.10 -2.11
CA ILE A 293 1.39 -10.20 -2.84
C ILE A 293 1.56 -10.99 -4.13
N ALA A 294 2.69 -10.84 -4.83
CA ALA A 294 3.01 -11.58 -6.04
C ALA A 294 3.10 -13.11 -5.84
N ALA A 295 3.23 -13.57 -4.60
CA ALA A 295 3.15 -14.98 -4.26
C ALA A 295 1.83 -15.65 -4.68
N PHE A 296 0.73 -14.89 -4.71
CA PHE A 296 -0.59 -15.38 -5.14
C PHE A 296 -0.66 -15.73 -6.63
N ILE A 297 0.22 -15.16 -7.41
CA ILE A 297 0.34 -15.42 -8.85
C ILE A 297 1.54 -16.32 -9.18
N GLY A 298 2.01 -17.08 -8.18
CA GLY A 298 3.05 -18.09 -8.36
C GLY A 298 4.49 -17.56 -8.33
N ALA A 299 4.73 -16.34 -7.85
CA ALA A 299 6.09 -15.86 -7.63
C ALA A 299 6.70 -16.56 -6.40
N SER A 300 7.84 -17.24 -6.58
CA SER A 300 8.56 -17.90 -5.48
C SER A 300 9.22 -16.88 -4.54
N GLY A 301 9.55 -17.34 -3.33
CA GLY A 301 10.25 -16.55 -2.32
C GLY A 301 9.60 -16.66 -0.95
N LEU A 302 9.94 -15.74 -0.05
CA LEU A 302 9.40 -15.70 1.31
C LEU A 302 7.87 -15.52 1.33
N GLY A 303 7.32 -14.71 0.42
CA GLY A 303 5.87 -14.51 0.29
C GLY A 303 5.13 -15.80 -0.03
N TYR A 304 5.63 -16.57 -1.00
CA TYR A 304 5.06 -17.87 -1.36
C TYR A 304 5.08 -18.86 -0.18
N ARG A 305 6.20 -18.91 0.52
CA ARG A 305 6.33 -19.76 1.71
C ARG A 305 5.38 -19.35 2.82
N LEU A 306 5.24 -18.05 3.06
CA LEU A 306 4.30 -17.48 4.03
C LEU A 306 2.86 -17.87 3.69
N LEU A 307 2.43 -17.61 2.45
CA LEU A 307 1.09 -17.92 1.99
C LEU A 307 0.74 -19.40 2.17
N HIS A 308 1.63 -20.29 1.75
CA HIS A 308 1.41 -21.73 1.85
C HIS A 308 1.32 -22.22 3.31
N LYS A 309 2.12 -21.63 4.23
CA LYS A 309 2.04 -21.98 5.66
C LYS A 309 0.80 -21.40 6.32
N LEU A 310 0.39 -20.20 5.91
CA LEU A 310 -0.84 -19.56 6.39
C LEU A 310 -2.08 -20.36 5.98
N GLN A 311 -2.17 -20.76 4.71
CA GLN A 311 -3.27 -21.61 4.21
C GLN A 311 -3.31 -22.98 4.90
N ALA A 312 -2.16 -23.51 5.28
CA ALA A 312 -2.06 -24.75 6.05
C ALA A 312 -2.28 -24.56 7.56
N LEU A 313 -2.64 -23.35 8.01
CA LEU A 313 -2.84 -22.95 9.41
C LEU A 313 -1.64 -23.29 10.34
N LYS A 314 -0.43 -23.33 9.78
CA LYS A 314 0.82 -23.52 10.54
C LYS A 314 1.32 -22.18 11.07
N ILE A 315 0.78 -21.78 12.18
CA ILE A 315 0.83 -20.44 12.75
C ILE A 315 2.27 -20.05 13.13
N GLY A 316 2.96 -20.84 13.94
CA GLY A 316 4.33 -20.53 14.37
C GLY A 316 5.31 -20.45 13.19
N GLN A 317 5.15 -21.32 12.18
CA GLN A 317 5.97 -21.26 10.97
C GLN A 317 5.65 -20.01 10.14
N SER A 318 4.39 -19.60 10.08
CA SER A 318 3.98 -18.37 9.39
C SER A 318 4.57 -17.14 10.06
N LEU A 319 4.58 -17.10 11.38
CA LEU A 319 5.17 -16.00 12.16
C LEU A 319 6.68 -15.93 11.97
N GLU A 320 7.37 -17.05 11.98
CA GLU A 320 8.82 -17.15 11.72
C GLU A 320 9.18 -16.57 10.34
N ILE A 321 8.41 -16.91 9.30
CA ILE A 321 8.58 -16.37 7.95
C ILE A 321 8.21 -14.87 7.93
N GLY A 322 7.16 -14.48 8.64
CA GLY A 322 6.75 -13.08 8.78
C GLY A 322 7.85 -12.23 9.38
N ILE A 323 8.51 -12.69 10.44
CA ILE A 323 9.67 -12.02 11.05
C ILE A 323 10.83 -11.89 10.04
N ALA A 324 11.12 -12.93 9.26
CA ALA A 324 12.15 -12.86 8.21
C ALA A 324 11.85 -11.76 7.18
N ILE A 325 10.60 -11.66 6.74
CA ILE A 325 10.15 -10.62 5.79
C ILE A 325 10.29 -9.22 6.41
N VAL A 326 9.89 -9.05 7.67
CA VAL A 326 10.04 -7.77 8.40
C VAL A 326 11.50 -7.38 8.51
N LEU A 327 12.35 -8.28 8.98
CA LEU A 327 13.78 -8.02 9.13
C LEU A 327 14.40 -7.63 7.78
N LEU A 328 14.05 -8.33 6.71
CA LEU A 328 14.52 -8.03 5.36
C LEU A 328 14.03 -6.64 4.91
N ALA A 329 12.76 -6.31 5.16
CA ALA A 329 12.19 -5.01 4.85
C ALA A 329 12.91 -3.87 5.58
N VAL A 330 13.11 -4.01 6.90
CA VAL A 330 13.81 -3.01 7.73
C VAL A 330 15.28 -2.86 7.33
N ALA A 331 15.95 -3.96 6.99
CA ALA A 331 17.33 -3.91 6.53
C ALA A 331 17.48 -3.20 5.18
N LEU A 332 16.61 -3.49 4.20
CA LEU A 332 16.62 -2.86 2.89
C LEU A 332 16.20 -1.38 2.95
N ASP A 333 15.18 -1.03 3.76
CA ASP A 333 14.80 0.36 4.02
C ASP A 333 15.98 1.12 4.66
N GLY A 334 16.61 0.54 5.68
CA GLY A 334 17.76 1.12 6.34
C GLY A 334 18.94 1.38 5.39
N LEU A 335 19.24 0.43 4.49
CA LEU A 335 20.26 0.58 3.46
C LEU A 335 19.91 1.69 2.46
N SER A 336 18.66 1.70 1.99
CA SER A 336 18.17 2.67 1.01
C SER A 336 18.17 4.09 1.57
N ARG A 337 17.64 4.31 2.78
CA ARG A 337 17.64 5.62 3.45
C ARG A 337 19.07 6.09 3.72
N ALA A 338 19.93 5.22 4.25
CA ALA A 338 21.32 5.56 4.51
C ALA A 338 22.07 5.94 3.22
N TRP A 339 21.75 5.28 2.09
CA TRP A 339 22.31 5.65 0.79
C TRP A 339 21.78 7.00 0.29
N ALA A 340 20.51 7.29 0.48
CA ALA A 340 19.88 8.56 0.11
C ALA A 340 20.41 9.73 0.95
N GLU A 341 20.61 9.53 2.26
CA GLU A 341 21.09 10.56 3.20
C GLU A 341 22.60 10.82 3.09
N LYS A 342 23.35 9.92 2.43
CA LYS A 342 24.82 10.05 2.33
C LYS A 342 25.22 11.28 1.52
N LYS A 343 25.72 12.30 2.22
CA LYS A 343 26.28 13.51 1.60
C LYS A 343 27.53 13.14 0.80
N ARG A 344 27.64 13.64 -0.41
CA ARG A 344 28.91 13.58 -1.16
C ARG A 344 29.84 14.68 -0.66
N ASP A 345 30.97 14.30 -0.11
CA ASP A 345 32.08 15.24 0.11
C ASP A 345 32.73 15.56 -1.22
N TYR A 346 32.40 16.70 -1.79
CA TYR A 346 32.99 17.19 -3.05
C TYR A 346 34.37 17.76 -2.87
N THR A 347 34.80 17.96 -1.60
CA THR A 347 36.09 18.63 -1.25
C THR A 347 37.24 17.68 -0.96
N ALA A 348 36.97 16.38 -0.84
CA ALA A 348 38.04 15.43 -0.51
C ALA A 348 38.72 14.88 -1.78
N ASN A 349 39.89 15.38 -2.11
CA ASN A 349 40.86 14.71 -2.99
C ASN A 349 41.41 13.45 -2.29
N LEU A 350 40.55 12.45 -2.08
CA LEU A 350 40.98 11.19 -1.48
C LEU A 350 41.71 10.34 -2.54
N PRO A 351 42.82 9.70 -2.18
CA PRO A 351 43.51 8.77 -3.07
C PRO A 351 42.53 7.62 -3.46
N LEU A 352 42.71 7.06 -4.66
CA LEU A 352 41.84 6.04 -5.23
C LEU A 352 41.56 4.87 -4.27
N LEU A 353 42.56 4.42 -3.54
CA LEU A 353 42.42 3.35 -2.53
C LEU A 353 41.52 3.74 -1.37
N ALA A 354 41.55 4.98 -0.90
CA ALA A 354 40.66 5.44 0.16
C ALA A 354 39.23 5.60 -0.34
N ARG A 355 39.04 5.97 -1.60
CA ARG A 355 37.71 6.09 -2.25
C ARG A 355 37.04 4.74 -2.41
N PHE A 356 37.79 3.69 -2.71
CA PHE A 356 37.30 2.33 -2.92
C PHE A 356 37.48 1.40 -1.71
N LYS A 357 37.85 1.94 -0.54
CA LYS A 357 38.10 1.17 0.69
C LYS A 357 37.02 0.13 1.00
N TYR A 358 35.74 0.52 1.03
CA TYR A 358 34.64 -0.37 1.37
C TYR A 358 34.29 -1.39 0.27
N PRO A 359 34.21 -1.02 -1.03
CA PRO A 359 34.11 -1.99 -2.11
C PRO A 359 35.25 -3.01 -2.11
N LEU A 360 36.51 -2.58 -1.91
CA LEU A 360 37.65 -3.48 -1.84
C LEU A 360 37.56 -4.42 -0.62
N LEU A 361 37.13 -3.89 0.54
CA LEU A 361 36.91 -4.69 1.73
C LEU A 361 35.79 -5.75 1.49
N ALA A 362 34.70 -5.37 0.84
CA ALA A 362 33.62 -6.28 0.52
C ALA A 362 34.08 -7.41 -0.42
N VAL A 363 34.82 -7.06 -1.47
CA VAL A 363 35.38 -8.05 -2.42
C VAL A 363 36.41 -8.93 -1.72
N GLY A 364 37.30 -8.35 -0.89
CA GLY A 364 38.31 -9.10 -0.13
C GLY A 364 37.67 -10.09 0.86
N LEU A 365 36.66 -9.69 1.60
CA LEU A 365 35.94 -10.57 2.53
C LEU A 365 35.12 -11.64 1.79
N ALA A 366 34.51 -11.28 0.66
CA ALA A 366 33.80 -12.26 -0.17
C ALA A 366 34.78 -13.31 -0.75
N ALA A 367 35.92 -12.88 -1.27
CA ALA A 367 36.96 -13.79 -1.76
C ALA A 367 37.55 -14.65 -0.62
N GLY A 368 37.78 -14.07 0.56
CA GLY A 368 38.21 -14.81 1.75
C GLY A 368 37.19 -15.84 2.19
N ALA A 369 35.91 -15.50 2.20
CA ALA A 369 34.81 -16.42 2.52
C ALA A 369 34.72 -17.56 1.47
N LEU A 370 34.88 -17.25 0.18
CA LEU A 370 34.94 -18.24 -0.91
C LEU A 370 36.09 -19.23 -0.73
N LEU A 371 37.27 -18.74 -0.36
CA LEU A 371 38.44 -19.58 -0.09
C LEU A 371 38.22 -20.42 1.18
N ALA A 372 37.72 -19.82 2.26
CA ALA A 372 37.42 -20.52 3.51
C ALA A 372 36.36 -21.59 3.35
N ALA A 373 35.35 -21.34 2.51
CA ALA A 373 34.28 -22.29 2.22
C ALA A 373 34.78 -23.59 1.55
N ARG A 374 35.92 -23.53 0.84
CA ARG A 374 36.56 -24.76 0.29
C ARG A 374 37.12 -25.68 1.36
N TYR A 375 37.55 -25.13 2.50
CA TYR A 375 38.13 -25.89 3.60
C TYR A 375 37.11 -26.22 4.69
N PHE A 376 36.10 -25.35 4.84
CA PHE A 376 35.06 -25.47 5.86
C PHE A 376 33.66 -25.51 5.20
N PRO A 377 33.08 -26.70 4.98
CA PRO A 377 31.76 -26.86 4.33
C PRO A 377 30.62 -26.10 5.05
N VAL A 378 30.78 -25.87 6.35
CA VAL A 378 29.83 -25.06 7.16
C VAL A 378 29.70 -23.63 6.64
N LEU A 379 30.75 -23.04 6.08
CA LEU A 379 30.75 -21.69 5.52
C LEU A 379 30.17 -21.64 4.10
N ASP A 380 30.14 -22.75 3.39
CA ASP A 380 29.57 -22.87 2.05
C ASP A 380 28.04 -22.95 2.11
N ARG A 381 27.52 -23.93 2.86
CA ARG A 381 26.08 -24.18 3.00
C ARG A 381 25.69 -24.16 4.47
N VAL A 382 24.57 -23.56 4.79
CA VAL A 382 24.02 -23.61 6.15
C VAL A 382 23.74 -25.06 6.49
N PRO A 383 24.41 -25.64 7.50
CA PRO A 383 24.14 -27.02 7.92
C PRO A 383 22.71 -27.16 8.39
N ARG A 384 22.03 -28.21 7.97
CA ARG A 384 20.65 -28.49 8.38
C ARG A 384 20.52 -28.65 9.89
N ASP A 385 21.59 -29.14 10.52
CA ASP A 385 21.66 -29.39 11.97
C ASP A 385 21.74 -28.08 12.78
N LEU A 386 22.17 -26.98 12.16
CA LEU A 386 22.16 -25.64 12.76
C LEU A 386 20.85 -24.88 12.50
N ALA A 387 19.94 -25.43 11.70
CA ALA A 387 18.66 -24.80 11.46
C ALA A 387 17.78 -24.92 12.72
N VAL A 388 17.57 -23.80 13.39
CA VAL A 388 16.73 -23.69 14.57
C VAL A 388 15.38 -23.08 14.13
N SER A 389 14.32 -23.88 14.23
CA SER A 389 12.96 -23.35 14.04
C SER A 389 12.40 -22.94 15.40
N TYR A 390 12.02 -21.70 15.50
CA TYR A 390 11.32 -21.14 16.66
C TYR A 390 9.80 -21.35 16.56
N ALA A 391 9.31 -22.03 15.52
CA ALA A 391 7.88 -22.24 15.27
C ALA A 391 7.18 -22.87 16.47
N ALA A 392 7.77 -23.93 17.05
CA ALA A 392 7.20 -24.59 18.25
C ALA A 392 7.11 -23.65 19.46
N THR A 393 8.07 -22.75 19.63
CA THR A 393 8.04 -21.74 20.71
C THR A 393 6.92 -20.73 20.49
N TRP A 394 6.72 -20.30 19.23
CA TRP A 394 5.63 -19.41 18.86
C TRP A 394 4.28 -20.10 19.01
N ASP A 395 4.15 -21.34 18.56
CA ASP A 395 2.92 -22.13 18.73
C ASP A 395 2.60 -22.28 20.22
N ALA A 396 3.58 -22.65 21.06
CA ALA A 396 3.40 -22.77 22.50
C ALA A 396 3.01 -21.43 23.18
N LEU A 397 3.57 -20.29 22.73
CA LEU A 397 3.20 -18.97 23.24
C LEU A 397 1.75 -18.65 22.92
N VAL A 398 1.34 -18.92 21.68
CA VAL A 398 -0.04 -18.69 21.23
C VAL A 398 -1.01 -19.58 21.97
N ASP A 399 -0.70 -20.87 22.06
CA ASP A 399 -1.51 -21.83 22.80
C ASP A 399 -1.66 -21.40 24.27
N TRP A 400 -0.58 -20.92 24.89
CA TRP A 400 -0.63 -20.39 26.24
C TRP A 400 -1.57 -19.18 26.35
N ILE A 401 -1.48 -18.21 25.41
CA ILE A 401 -2.37 -17.04 25.40
C ILE A 401 -3.83 -17.48 25.19
N VAL A 402 -4.07 -18.34 24.19
CA VAL A 402 -5.41 -18.81 23.84
C VAL A 402 -6.02 -19.60 25.02
N ILE A 403 -5.27 -20.51 25.64
CA ILE A 403 -5.77 -21.33 26.76
C ILE A 403 -6.08 -20.47 27.98
N ASN A 404 -5.17 -19.55 28.36
CA ASN A 404 -5.36 -18.75 29.57
C ASN A 404 -6.34 -17.59 29.43
N TRP A 405 -6.58 -17.10 28.18
CA TRP A 405 -7.41 -15.94 27.90
C TRP A 405 -8.61 -16.27 27.04
N SER A 406 -8.90 -17.57 26.78
CA SER A 406 -9.99 -18.04 25.93
C SER A 406 -11.32 -17.37 26.26
N ASP A 407 -11.73 -17.41 27.53
CA ASP A 407 -13.03 -16.86 27.95
C ASP A 407 -13.13 -15.35 27.69
N GLY A 408 -12.05 -14.63 27.96
CA GLY A 408 -11.98 -13.18 27.70
C GLY A 408 -11.96 -12.84 26.21
N LEU A 409 -11.18 -13.59 25.41
CA LEU A 409 -11.10 -13.41 23.95
C LEU A 409 -12.43 -13.76 23.29
N ASP A 410 -13.07 -14.86 23.71
CA ASP A 410 -14.35 -15.28 23.18
C ASP A 410 -15.48 -14.34 23.62
N ALA A 411 -15.51 -13.90 24.86
CA ALA A 411 -16.47 -12.91 25.33
C ALA A 411 -16.35 -11.59 24.54
N PHE A 412 -15.14 -11.10 24.33
CA PHE A 412 -14.86 -9.92 23.52
C PHE A 412 -15.30 -10.11 22.06
N ARG A 413 -14.94 -11.25 21.47
CA ARG A 413 -15.32 -11.63 20.11
C ARG A 413 -16.83 -11.66 19.92
N TYR A 414 -17.54 -12.39 20.78
CA TYR A 414 -19.00 -12.50 20.71
C TYR A 414 -19.70 -11.17 20.97
N PHE A 415 -19.20 -10.38 21.94
CA PHE A 415 -19.74 -9.05 22.20
C PHE A 415 -19.67 -8.15 20.97
N LEU A 416 -18.49 -8.06 20.33
CA LEU A 416 -18.30 -7.22 19.15
C LEU A 416 -19.10 -7.71 17.95
N ILE A 417 -19.08 -9.02 17.68
CA ILE A 417 -19.79 -9.58 16.54
C ILE A 417 -21.30 -9.40 16.68
N LEU A 418 -21.88 -9.77 17.81
CA LEU A 418 -23.33 -9.79 17.98
C LEU A 418 -23.93 -8.40 18.22
N ASN A 419 -23.25 -7.54 18.99
CA ASN A 419 -23.84 -6.26 19.40
C ASN A 419 -23.44 -5.08 18.51
N ILE A 420 -22.35 -5.21 17.71
CA ILE A 420 -21.85 -4.09 16.92
C ILE A 420 -21.74 -4.46 15.44
N LEU A 421 -20.99 -5.52 15.11
CA LEU A 421 -20.66 -5.81 13.71
C LEU A 421 -21.89 -6.35 12.94
N ALA A 422 -22.61 -7.31 13.49
CA ALA A 422 -23.79 -7.88 12.83
C ALA A 422 -24.90 -6.82 12.66
N PRO A 423 -25.30 -6.04 13.68
CA PRO A 423 -26.28 -4.98 13.49
C PRO A 423 -25.85 -3.92 12.45
N LEU A 424 -24.57 -3.55 12.43
CA LEU A 424 -24.06 -2.58 11.46
C LEU A 424 -24.07 -3.14 10.04
N ARG A 425 -23.65 -4.39 9.86
CA ARG A 425 -23.71 -5.10 8.57
C ARG A 425 -25.14 -5.20 8.07
N ASP A 426 -26.05 -5.67 8.94
CA ASP A 426 -27.44 -5.90 8.59
C ASP A 426 -28.18 -4.59 8.30
N ALA A 427 -27.82 -3.50 9.00
CA ALA A 427 -28.33 -2.16 8.70
C ALA A 427 -27.91 -1.65 7.32
N LEU A 428 -26.65 -1.89 6.91
CA LEU A 428 -26.18 -1.50 5.58
C LEU A 428 -26.77 -2.38 4.47
N LEU A 429 -26.93 -3.68 4.69
CA LEU A 429 -27.60 -4.59 3.75
C LEU A 429 -29.09 -4.30 3.64
N PHE A 430 -29.73 -3.84 4.73
CA PHE A 430 -31.13 -3.42 4.72
C PHE A 430 -31.37 -2.13 3.91
N MET A 431 -30.34 -1.26 3.79
CA MET A 431 -30.47 0.00 3.06
C MET A 431 -30.75 -0.25 1.57
N PRO A 432 -31.83 0.34 1.00
CA PRO A 432 -32.08 0.26 -0.43
C PRO A 432 -30.96 0.98 -1.20
N TYR A 433 -30.55 0.45 -2.34
CA TYR A 433 -29.45 1.03 -3.13
C TYR A 433 -29.69 2.50 -3.48
N ILE A 434 -30.95 2.89 -3.74
CA ILE A 434 -31.31 4.28 -4.05
C ILE A 434 -31.04 5.22 -2.88
N ALA A 435 -31.21 4.76 -1.63
CA ALA A 435 -30.92 5.56 -0.44
C ALA A 435 -29.41 5.84 -0.31
N VAL A 436 -28.57 4.84 -0.59
CA VAL A 436 -27.10 5.00 -0.57
C VAL A 436 -26.66 5.91 -1.72
N LEU A 437 -27.23 5.74 -2.93
CA LEU A 437 -26.96 6.63 -4.06
C LEU A 437 -27.34 8.08 -3.75
N ALA A 438 -28.51 8.28 -3.12
CA ALA A 438 -28.96 9.60 -2.69
C ALA A 438 -28.03 10.18 -1.61
N LEU A 439 -27.57 9.35 -0.66
CA LEU A 439 -26.63 9.76 0.39
C LEU A 439 -25.29 10.23 -0.20
N VAL A 440 -24.68 9.40 -1.03
CA VAL A 440 -23.34 9.69 -1.60
C VAL A 440 -23.42 10.85 -2.59
N GLY A 441 -24.46 10.86 -3.45
CA GLY A 441 -24.70 11.96 -4.40
C GLY A 441 -25.09 13.26 -3.71
N GLY A 442 -25.92 13.19 -2.67
CA GLY A 442 -26.30 14.34 -1.86
C GLY A 442 -25.13 14.96 -1.12
N LEU A 443 -24.25 14.14 -0.54
CA LEU A 443 -22.97 14.62 0.03
C LEU A 443 -22.09 15.26 -1.05
N GLY A 444 -22.02 14.66 -2.24
CA GLY A 444 -21.32 15.22 -3.40
C GLY A 444 -21.86 16.61 -3.78
N LEU A 445 -23.18 16.77 -3.83
CA LEU A 445 -23.84 18.03 -4.13
C LEU A 445 -23.56 19.09 -3.07
N ILE A 446 -23.63 18.74 -1.80
CA ILE A 446 -23.37 19.64 -0.68
C ILE A 446 -21.93 20.14 -0.65
N LEU A 447 -20.96 19.25 -0.91
CA LEU A 447 -19.54 19.54 -0.78
C LEU A 447 -18.89 20.08 -2.05
N GLY A 448 -19.34 19.64 -3.24
CA GLY A 448 -18.63 19.91 -4.49
C GLY A 448 -19.52 20.27 -5.69
N GLY A 449 -20.83 20.44 -5.47
CA GLY A 449 -21.78 20.78 -6.53
C GLY A 449 -22.18 19.58 -7.40
N TRP A 450 -22.90 19.86 -8.49
CA TRP A 450 -23.52 18.83 -9.35
C TRP A 450 -22.51 17.84 -9.98
N TYR A 451 -21.32 18.33 -10.32
CA TYR A 451 -20.28 17.48 -10.89
C TYR A 451 -19.83 16.41 -9.88
N SER A 452 -19.63 16.81 -8.62
CA SER A 452 -19.27 15.87 -7.55
C SER A 452 -20.41 14.89 -7.24
N ALA A 453 -21.65 15.37 -7.27
CA ALA A 453 -22.83 14.52 -7.11
C ALA A 453 -22.92 13.47 -8.21
N LEU A 454 -22.81 13.91 -9.47
CA LEU A 454 -22.84 13.00 -10.62
C LEU A 454 -21.71 11.97 -10.60
N LEU A 455 -20.48 12.43 -10.28
CA LEU A 455 -19.32 11.54 -10.20
C LEU A 455 -19.53 10.47 -9.12
N THR A 456 -19.82 10.86 -7.88
CA THR A 456 -19.94 9.91 -6.77
C THR A 456 -21.15 8.99 -6.90
N SER A 457 -22.31 9.51 -7.33
CA SER A 457 -23.49 8.66 -7.62
C SER A 457 -23.22 7.72 -8.80
N GLY A 458 -22.55 8.19 -9.85
CA GLY A 458 -22.24 7.37 -11.02
C GLY A 458 -21.28 6.21 -10.70
N LEU A 459 -20.28 6.45 -9.85
CA LEU A 459 -19.35 5.41 -9.39
C LEU A 459 -20.09 4.34 -8.56
N PHE A 460 -20.99 4.73 -7.66
CA PHE A 460 -21.81 3.78 -6.89
C PHE A 460 -22.91 3.12 -7.74
N ALA A 461 -23.48 3.83 -8.70
CA ALA A 461 -24.46 3.26 -9.64
C ALA A 461 -23.80 2.15 -10.49
N PHE A 462 -22.54 2.29 -10.89
CA PHE A 462 -21.82 1.22 -11.56
C PHE A 462 -21.78 -0.06 -10.73
N ILE A 463 -21.49 0.04 -9.42
CA ILE A 463 -21.44 -1.12 -8.50
C ILE A 463 -22.81 -1.81 -8.44
N ALA A 464 -23.88 -1.01 -8.36
CA ALA A 464 -25.25 -1.51 -8.33
C ALA A 464 -25.63 -2.21 -9.63
N LEU A 465 -25.31 -1.62 -10.79
CA LEU A 465 -25.63 -2.16 -12.10
C LEU A 465 -24.79 -3.39 -12.46
N ALA A 466 -23.57 -3.49 -11.94
CA ALA A 466 -22.70 -4.64 -12.12
C ALA A 466 -23.03 -5.82 -11.18
N GLY A 467 -24.10 -5.77 -10.40
CA GLY A 467 -24.60 -6.88 -9.58
C GLY A 467 -23.79 -7.21 -8.31
N TRP A 468 -22.86 -6.35 -7.90
CA TRP A 468 -21.98 -6.59 -6.74
C TRP A 468 -22.36 -5.79 -5.50
N TRP A 469 -23.62 -5.32 -5.42
CA TRP A 469 -24.08 -4.41 -4.38
C TRP A 469 -23.91 -4.95 -2.96
N ASP A 470 -24.39 -6.17 -2.68
CA ASP A 470 -24.36 -6.75 -1.34
C ASP A 470 -22.92 -6.95 -0.84
N ARG A 471 -22.06 -7.44 -1.73
CA ARG A 471 -20.62 -7.60 -1.41
C ARG A 471 -19.94 -6.26 -1.17
N ALA A 472 -20.32 -5.22 -1.91
CA ALA A 472 -19.85 -3.87 -1.69
C ALA A 472 -20.31 -3.29 -0.34
N MET A 473 -21.57 -3.55 0.06
CA MET A 473 -22.06 -3.13 1.39
C MET A 473 -21.36 -3.86 2.52
N ILE A 474 -21.01 -5.14 2.34
CA ILE A 474 -20.19 -5.89 3.29
C ILE A 474 -18.77 -5.29 3.38
N THR A 475 -18.16 -4.95 2.26
CA THR A 475 -16.87 -4.23 2.28
C THR A 475 -17.00 -2.86 2.97
N ALA A 476 -18.09 -2.14 2.70
CA ALA A 476 -18.34 -0.82 3.27
C ALA A 476 -18.44 -0.85 4.80
N TYR A 477 -19.19 -1.79 5.39
CA TYR A 477 -19.32 -1.84 6.84
C TYR A 477 -18.00 -2.10 7.52
N MET A 478 -17.15 -2.98 6.95
CA MET A 478 -15.84 -3.28 7.48
C MET A 478 -14.92 -2.04 7.46
N VAL A 479 -14.90 -1.33 6.33
CA VAL A 479 -14.11 -0.11 6.16
C VAL A 479 -14.61 1.01 7.09
N ILE A 480 -15.92 1.22 7.17
CA ILE A 480 -16.53 2.25 8.02
C ILE A 480 -16.19 1.99 9.48
N PHE A 481 -16.39 0.77 9.96
CA PHE A 481 -16.11 0.42 11.36
C PHE A 481 -14.63 0.50 11.67
N ALA A 482 -13.77 -0.08 10.83
CA ALA A 482 -12.32 -0.01 11.01
C ALA A 482 -11.81 1.44 11.03
N THR A 483 -12.27 2.27 10.09
CA THR A 483 -11.90 3.69 10.02
C THR A 483 -12.38 4.44 11.25
N PHE A 484 -13.60 4.21 11.70
CA PHE A 484 -14.14 4.83 12.91
C PHE A 484 -13.26 4.55 14.12
N ILE A 485 -12.87 3.29 14.34
CA ILE A 485 -11.97 2.91 15.43
C ILE A 485 -10.57 3.53 15.25
N CYS A 486 -10.02 3.50 14.02
CA CYS A 486 -8.72 4.12 13.74
C CYS A 486 -8.71 5.62 14.05
N VAL A 487 -9.78 6.33 13.72
CA VAL A 487 -9.92 7.78 14.02
C VAL A 487 -10.12 7.99 15.51
N LEU A 488 -10.98 7.19 16.14
CA LEU A 488 -11.28 7.28 17.58
C LEU A 488 -10.05 7.08 18.46
N ILE A 489 -9.14 6.20 18.06
CA ILE A 489 -7.90 5.91 18.80
C ILE A 489 -6.73 6.71 18.25
N GLY A 490 -6.56 6.76 16.93
CA GLY A 490 -5.37 7.30 16.27
C GLY A 490 -5.27 8.82 16.39
N VAL A 491 -6.39 9.55 16.26
CA VAL A 491 -6.36 11.03 16.39
C VAL A 491 -6.05 11.46 17.83
N PRO A 492 -6.69 10.96 18.89
CA PRO A 492 -6.30 11.30 20.26
C PRO A 492 -4.86 10.89 20.60
N LEU A 493 -4.41 9.72 20.13
CA LEU A 493 -3.02 9.27 20.32
C LEU A 493 -2.04 10.21 19.60
N GLY A 494 -2.37 10.67 18.40
CA GLY A 494 -1.60 11.65 17.64
C GLY A 494 -1.52 13.00 18.36
N ILE A 495 -2.64 13.52 18.85
CA ILE A 495 -2.70 14.76 19.64
C ILE A 495 -1.82 14.62 20.89
N TRP A 496 -2.02 13.55 21.67
CA TRP A 496 -1.24 13.31 22.90
C TRP A 496 0.27 13.20 22.61
N SER A 497 0.64 12.59 21.50
CA SER A 497 2.03 12.47 21.08
C SER A 497 2.62 13.82 20.68
N ALA A 498 1.86 14.67 20.00
CA ALA A 498 2.30 15.98 19.53
C ALA A 498 2.59 16.97 20.66
N LEU A 499 1.99 16.80 21.84
CA LEU A 499 2.19 17.71 22.99
C LEU A 499 3.63 17.75 23.55
N ARG A 500 4.49 16.79 23.20
CA ARG A 500 5.92 16.75 23.59
C ARG A 500 6.78 16.28 22.42
N GLU A 501 7.85 17.01 22.10
CA GLU A 501 8.75 16.70 20.98
C GLU A 501 9.32 15.27 21.04
N SER A 502 9.74 14.80 22.22
CA SER A 502 10.27 13.44 22.39
C SER A 502 9.23 12.34 22.14
N ARG A 503 7.94 12.62 22.44
CA ARG A 503 6.83 11.69 22.13
C ARG A 503 6.48 11.72 20.66
N ALA A 504 6.43 12.92 20.06
CA ALA A 504 6.16 13.09 18.64
C ALA A 504 7.20 12.35 17.79
N SER A 505 8.49 12.52 18.08
CA SER A 505 9.58 11.83 17.36
C SER A 505 9.49 10.32 17.52
N ARG A 506 9.14 9.80 18.70
CA ARG A 506 8.93 8.36 18.91
C ARG A 506 7.70 7.84 18.18
N ALA A 507 6.60 8.58 18.23
CA ALA A 507 5.38 8.19 17.50
C ALA A 507 5.62 8.12 16.00
N LEU A 508 6.28 9.12 15.41
CA LEU A 508 6.65 9.13 13.99
C LEU A 508 7.60 7.98 13.64
N PHE A 509 8.61 7.71 14.50
CA PHE A 509 9.50 6.57 14.31
C PHE A 509 8.74 5.24 14.27
N TRP A 510 7.79 5.02 15.19
CA TRP A 510 6.97 3.81 15.18
C TRP A 510 6.01 3.77 13.99
N CYS A 511 5.40 4.89 13.61
CA CYS A 511 4.60 4.97 12.39
C CYS A 511 5.41 4.60 11.15
N ASP A 512 6.63 5.14 11.01
CA ASP A 512 7.53 4.79 9.91
C ASP A 512 7.88 3.30 9.92
N THR A 513 8.21 2.75 11.10
CA THR A 513 8.57 1.35 11.26
C THR A 513 7.42 0.43 10.88
N PHE A 514 6.21 0.67 11.42
CA PHE A 514 5.05 -0.15 11.08
C PHE A 514 4.64 0.01 9.61
N GLN A 515 4.76 1.19 9.02
CA GLN A 515 4.45 1.39 7.60
C GLN A 515 5.41 0.63 6.66
N THR A 516 6.62 0.30 7.12
CA THR A 516 7.58 -0.50 6.33
C THR A 516 7.22 -1.99 6.30
N PHE A 517 6.40 -2.46 7.23
CA PHE A 517 6.00 -3.85 7.30
C PHE A 517 5.01 -4.20 6.19
N PRO A 518 5.20 -5.33 5.49
CA PRO A 518 4.20 -5.82 4.55
C PRO A 518 2.86 -6.06 5.24
N SER A 519 1.79 -5.57 4.63
CA SER A 519 0.44 -5.58 5.21
C SER A 519 -0.07 -6.96 5.66
N PHE A 520 0.35 -8.03 4.98
CA PHE A 520 0.00 -9.41 5.35
C PHE A 520 0.42 -9.84 6.76
N ILE A 521 1.47 -9.24 7.29
CA ILE A 521 2.01 -9.64 8.60
C ILE A 521 1.04 -9.32 9.72
N TYR A 522 0.24 -8.27 9.56
CA TYR A 522 -0.75 -7.87 10.56
C TYR A 522 -1.90 -8.87 10.72
N ILE A 523 -2.16 -9.70 9.71
CA ILE A 523 -3.19 -10.72 9.74
C ILE A 523 -2.81 -11.86 10.70
N LEU A 524 -1.52 -12.21 10.76
CA LEU A 524 -1.03 -13.36 11.49
C LEU A 524 -1.43 -13.36 12.98
N PRO A 525 -1.04 -12.35 13.79
CA PRO A 525 -1.38 -12.36 15.21
C PRO A 525 -2.89 -12.29 15.46
N VAL A 526 -3.65 -11.68 14.55
CA VAL A 526 -5.09 -11.54 14.73
C VAL A 526 -5.83 -12.85 14.48
N ILE A 527 -5.45 -13.61 13.44
CA ILE A 527 -6.01 -14.95 13.21
C ILE A 527 -5.68 -15.89 14.37
N MET A 528 -4.48 -15.77 14.91
CA MET A 528 -4.03 -16.58 16.04
C MET A 528 -4.93 -16.41 17.27
N LEU A 529 -5.36 -15.20 17.56
CA LEU A 529 -6.11 -14.87 18.77
C LEU A 529 -7.63 -14.98 18.58
N PHE A 530 -8.14 -14.62 17.41
CA PHE A 530 -9.59 -14.48 17.17
C PHE A 530 -10.14 -15.45 16.13
N GLN A 531 -9.31 -16.38 15.62
CA GLN A 531 -9.70 -17.34 14.59
C GLN A 531 -10.10 -16.68 13.25
N VAL A 532 -10.68 -17.46 12.34
CA VAL A 532 -11.09 -17.02 11.00
C VAL A 532 -12.53 -16.48 11.05
N ASN A 533 -12.68 -15.15 11.03
CA ASN A 533 -13.98 -14.46 11.02
C ASN A 533 -13.86 -12.97 10.63
N ASP A 534 -15.00 -12.29 10.46
CA ASP A 534 -15.06 -10.86 10.09
C ASP A 534 -14.33 -9.95 11.09
N LEU A 535 -14.40 -10.26 12.40
CA LEU A 535 -13.71 -9.49 13.44
C LEU A 535 -12.20 -9.52 13.24
N SER A 536 -11.65 -10.68 12.95
CA SER A 536 -10.22 -10.84 12.69
C SER A 536 -9.77 -10.03 11.48
N ALA A 537 -10.56 -10.03 10.41
CA ALA A 537 -10.29 -9.19 9.26
C ALA A 537 -10.30 -7.69 9.62
N ILE A 538 -11.33 -7.23 10.33
CA ILE A 538 -11.47 -5.83 10.76
C ILE A 538 -10.33 -5.42 11.70
N LEU A 539 -9.93 -6.25 12.65
CA LEU A 539 -8.81 -5.95 13.56
C LEU A 539 -7.50 -5.83 12.81
N ALA A 540 -7.24 -6.70 11.84
CA ALA A 540 -6.06 -6.60 10.97
C ALA A 540 -6.07 -5.29 10.17
N VAL A 541 -7.25 -4.88 9.66
CA VAL A 541 -7.43 -3.59 8.98
C VAL A 541 -7.13 -2.43 9.94
N ILE A 542 -7.63 -2.46 11.18
CA ILE A 542 -7.41 -1.41 12.17
C ILE A 542 -5.91 -1.24 12.48
N VAL A 543 -5.20 -2.33 12.74
CA VAL A 543 -3.76 -2.27 13.09
C VAL A 543 -2.95 -1.64 11.96
N TYR A 544 -3.28 -1.90 10.70
CA TYR A 544 -2.61 -1.31 9.55
C TYR A 544 -3.06 0.13 9.26
N ALA A 545 -4.36 0.38 9.29
CA ALA A 545 -4.95 1.64 8.86
C ALA A 545 -4.88 2.77 9.91
N ILE A 546 -4.54 2.47 11.16
CA ILE A 546 -4.39 3.48 12.21
C ILE A 546 -3.16 4.38 12.01
N ILE A 547 -2.14 3.88 11.30
CA ILE A 547 -0.85 4.55 11.12
C ILE A 547 -0.99 5.96 10.53
N PRO A 548 -1.69 6.18 9.41
CA PRO A 548 -1.90 7.52 8.87
C PRO A 548 -2.65 8.44 9.83
N ALA A 549 -3.67 7.96 10.56
CA ALA A 549 -4.42 8.77 11.51
C ALA A 549 -3.49 9.37 12.58
N VAL A 550 -2.60 8.55 13.15
CA VAL A 550 -1.61 9.02 14.13
C VAL A 550 -0.60 9.97 13.49
N ARG A 551 0.01 9.58 12.39
CA ARG A 551 1.08 10.32 11.70
C ARG A 551 0.65 11.72 11.30
N TYR A 552 -0.41 11.83 10.49
CA TYR A 552 -0.87 13.13 9.98
C TYR A 552 -1.43 14.03 11.09
N THR A 553 -1.94 13.46 12.19
CA THR A 553 -2.32 14.24 13.37
C THR A 553 -1.10 14.83 14.06
N VAL A 554 -0.03 14.04 14.28
CA VAL A 554 1.22 14.54 14.84
C VAL A 554 1.84 15.62 13.96
N GLU A 555 1.93 15.38 12.65
CA GLU A 555 2.48 16.34 11.68
C GLU A 555 1.64 17.61 11.60
N GLY A 556 0.31 17.49 11.58
CA GLY A 556 -0.61 18.64 11.54
C GLY A 556 -0.50 19.54 12.77
N MET A 557 -0.41 18.95 13.95
CA MET A 557 -0.23 19.67 15.22
C MET A 557 1.13 20.37 15.30
N ARG A 558 2.19 19.75 14.77
CA ARG A 558 3.55 20.33 14.77
C ARG A 558 3.73 21.45 13.75
N ASN A 559 2.92 21.44 12.69
CA ASN A 559 2.99 22.45 11.63
C ASN A 559 2.20 23.73 11.94
N VAL A 560 1.61 23.85 13.12
CA VAL A 560 0.99 25.12 13.57
C VAL A 560 2.08 26.18 13.71
N PRO A 561 1.95 27.37 13.06
CA PRO A 561 2.94 28.44 13.09
C PRO A 561 3.25 28.91 14.51
N ARG A 562 4.53 29.15 14.83
CA ARG A 562 4.98 29.57 16.15
C ARG A 562 4.41 30.94 16.53
N GLU A 563 4.27 31.81 15.56
CA GLU A 563 3.70 33.16 15.72
C GLU A 563 2.28 33.12 16.29
N LEU A 564 1.47 32.13 15.89
CA LEU A 564 0.15 31.93 16.44
C LEU A 564 0.19 31.42 17.90
N HIS A 565 1.16 30.56 18.23
CA HIS A 565 1.36 30.11 19.61
C HIS A 565 1.75 31.26 20.53
N GLU A 566 2.63 32.14 20.07
CA GLU A 566 3.07 33.33 20.82
C GLU A 566 1.91 34.31 21.02
N ALA A 567 1.16 34.59 19.96
CA ALA A 567 0.00 35.51 20.03
C ALA A 567 -1.05 35.04 21.05
N VAL A 568 -1.40 33.76 21.05
CA VAL A 568 -2.39 33.17 21.97
C VAL A 568 -1.87 33.10 23.39
N THR A 569 -0.55 32.90 23.57
CA THR A 569 0.10 32.90 24.89
C THR A 569 0.10 34.33 25.48
N MET A 570 0.38 35.34 24.66
CA MET A 570 0.30 36.75 25.03
C MET A 570 -1.14 37.18 25.37
N ALA A 571 -2.14 36.59 24.75
CA ALA A 571 -3.55 36.79 25.04
C ALA A 571 -4.02 36.09 26.36
N GLY A 572 -3.11 35.40 27.09
CA GLY A 572 -3.39 34.76 28.38
C GLY A 572 -4.16 33.44 28.27
N CYS A 573 -4.22 32.80 27.11
CA CYS A 573 -4.94 31.55 26.94
C CYS A 573 -4.27 30.39 27.68
N GLY A 574 -5.06 29.61 28.42
CA GLY A 574 -4.63 28.39 29.07
C GLY A 574 -4.31 27.27 28.06
N ARG A 575 -3.62 26.22 28.52
CA ARG A 575 -3.20 25.09 27.63
C ARG A 575 -4.36 24.43 26.90
N TRP A 576 -5.51 24.25 27.56
CA TRP A 576 -6.70 23.65 26.97
C TRP A 576 -7.36 24.56 25.94
N GLN A 577 -7.44 25.86 26.24
CA GLN A 577 -7.97 26.87 25.31
C GLN A 577 -7.10 26.92 24.03
N ARG A 578 -5.78 26.93 24.19
CA ARG A 578 -4.84 26.90 23.08
C ARG A 578 -5.02 25.65 22.21
N LEU A 579 -5.15 24.46 22.83
CA LEU A 579 -5.37 23.21 22.10
C LEU A 579 -6.68 23.26 21.31
N VAL A 580 -7.80 23.61 21.94
CA VAL A 580 -9.14 23.51 21.32
C VAL A 580 -9.44 24.68 20.39
N GLN A 581 -8.98 25.90 20.70
CA GLN A 581 -9.35 27.10 19.95
C GLN A 581 -8.33 27.47 18.87
N LEU A 582 -7.07 27.03 18.97
CA LEU A 582 -6.02 27.31 17.99
C LEU A 582 -5.48 26.04 17.31
N GLU A 583 -4.86 25.17 18.10
CA GLU A 583 -4.06 24.07 17.55
C GLU A 583 -4.91 23.10 16.74
N LEU A 584 -6.03 22.62 17.30
CA LEU A 584 -6.93 21.70 16.61
C LEU A 584 -7.60 22.29 15.36
N PRO A 585 -8.18 23.50 15.38
CA PRO A 585 -8.76 24.10 14.19
C PRO A 585 -7.74 24.30 13.06
N VAL A 586 -6.52 24.73 13.37
CA VAL A 586 -5.45 24.94 12.38
C VAL A 586 -4.90 23.58 11.87
N ALA A 587 -4.77 22.57 12.73
CA ALA A 587 -4.32 21.23 12.34
C ALA A 587 -5.41 20.42 11.61
N LEU A 588 -6.69 20.78 11.73
CA LEU A 588 -7.83 20.01 11.24
C LEU A 588 -7.72 19.60 9.75
N PRO A 589 -7.26 20.46 8.82
CA PRO A 589 -7.08 20.05 7.43
C PRO A 589 -6.06 18.92 7.25
N HIS A 590 -4.98 18.91 8.04
CA HIS A 590 -3.98 17.83 8.05
C HIS A 590 -4.51 16.56 8.70
N ILE A 591 -5.26 16.69 9.80
CA ILE A 591 -5.93 15.55 10.46
C ILE A 591 -6.91 14.89 9.48
N MET A 592 -7.70 15.67 8.75
CA MET A 592 -8.63 15.13 7.75
C MET A 592 -7.92 14.48 6.56
N LEU A 593 -6.75 14.96 6.18
CA LEU A 593 -5.90 14.27 5.21
C LEU A 593 -5.45 12.90 5.77
N GLY A 594 -5.13 12.84 7.06
CA GLY A 594 -4.84 11.59 7.77
C GLY A 594 -6.03 10.64 7.79
N VAL A 595 -7.23 11.14 8.07
CA VAL A 595 -8.47 10.34 8.01
C VAL A 595 -8.69 9.80 6.60
N ASN A 596 -8.50 10.62 5.57
CA ASN A 596 -8.60 10.17 4.18
C ASN A 596 -7.62 9.04 3.86
N GLN A 597 -6.35 9.19 4.26
CA GLN A 597 -5.34 8.14 4.07
C GLN A 597 -5.67 6.87 4.87
N THR A 598 -6.24 7.00 6.07
CA THR A 598 -6.73 5.87 6.87
C THR A 598 -7.81 5.08 6.12
N ILE A 599 -8.77 5.78 5.50
CA ILE A 599 -9.82 5.14 4.68
C ILE A 599 -9.20 4.39 3.50
N MET A 600 -8.24 5.00 2.78
CA MET A 600 -7.56 4.37 1.66
C MET A 600 -6.77 3.12 2.08
N PHE A 601 -6.09 3.19 3.22
CA PHE A 601 -5.38 2.04 3.79
C PHE A 601 -6.36 0.95 4.23
N ALA A 602 -7.52 1.32 4.79
CA ALA A 602 -8.56 0.38 5.16
C ALA A 602 -9.11 -0.36 3.92
N PHE A 603 -9.43 0.34 2.82
CA PHE A 603 -9.84 -0.30 1.56
C PHE A 603 -8.77 -1.24 1.00
N SER A 604 -7.51 -0.84 1.03
CA SER A 604 -6.43 -1.71 0.56
C SER A 604 -6.26 -2.95 1.42
N MET A 605 -6.40 -2.81 2.74
CA MET A 605 -6.19 -3.91 3.68
C MET A 605 -7.38 -4.86 3.77
N VAL A 606 -8.62 -4.39 3.59
CA VAL A 606 -9.82 -5.26 3.59
C VAL A 606 -9.70 -6.35 2.53
N ILE A 607 -9.21 -6.02 1.34
CA ILE A 607 -9.01 -7.03 0.28
C ILE A 607 -7.99 -8.08 0.70
N ILE A 608 -6.93 -7.65 1.38
CA ILE A 608 -5.91 -8.56 1.92
C ILE A 608 -6.50 -9.41 3.04
N ALA A 609 -7.31 -8.79 3.89
CA ALA A 609 -7.98 -9.44 5.01
C ALA A 609 -9.03 -10.48 4.56
N ALA A 610 -9.47 -10.46 3.31
CA ALA A 610 -10.35 -11.48 2.72
C ALA A 610 -9.78 -12.92 2.84
N PHE A 611 -8.44 -13.05 3.00
CA PHE A 611 -7.81 -14.33 3.35
C PHE A 611 -8.25 -14.92 4.69
N VAL A 612 -8.79 -14.08 5.56
CA VAL A 612 -9.37 -14.50 6.84
C VAL A 612 -10.78 -15.07 6.69
N GLY A 613 -11.28 -15.22 5.45
CA GLY A 613 -12.57 -15.87 5.18
C GLY A 613 -13.78 -14.95 5.28
N THR A 614 -13.62 -13.65 5.03
CA THR A 614 -14.74 -12.70 4.91
C THR A 614 -15.53 -12.93 3.62
N ILE A 615 -16.79 -12.50 3.59
CA ILE A 615 -17.70 -12.68 2.44
C ILE A 615 -17.87 -11.34 1.69
N ASP A 616 -16.79 -10.63 1.46
CA ASP A 616 -16.75 -9.28 0.89
C ASP A 616 -16.28 -9.25 -0.60
N LEU A 617 -16.10 -8.05 -1.17
CA LEU A 617 -15.53 -7.90 -2.51
C LEU A 617 -14.10 -8.47 -2.63
N GLY A 618 -13.31 -8.42 -1.55
CA GLY A 618 -11.96 -8.95 -1.52
C GLY A 618 -11.92 -10.47 -1.76
N GLN A 619 -12.82 -11.22 -1.14
CA GLN A 619 -12.95 -12.66 -1.36
C GLN A 619 -13.30 -12.97 -2.82
N GLN A 620 -14.19 -12.19 -3.42
CA GLN A 620 -14.59 -12.38 -4.81
C GLN A 620 -13.46 -12.07 -5.79
N ILE A 621 -12.64 -11.04 -5.51
CA ILE A 621 -11.41 -10.75 -6.26
C ILE A 621 -10.46 -11.95 -6.20
N PHE A 622 -10.29 -12.52 -5.02
CA PHE A 622 -9.43 -13.68 -4.82
C PHE A 622 -9.93 -14.92 -5.57
N LYS A 623 -11.24 -15.14 -5.54
CA LYS A 623 -11.88 -16.22 -6.29
C LYS A 623 -11.69 -16.03 -7.81
N ALA A 624 -11.95 -14.82 -8.33
CA ALA A 624 -11.70 -14.47 -9.73
C ALA A 624 -10.24 -14.68 -10.15
N LEU A 625 -9.28 -14.37 -9.26
CA LEU A 625 -7.85 -14.63 -9.50
C LEU A 625 -7.55 -16.13 -9.61
N SER A 626 -8.15 -16.94 -8.72
CA SER A 626 -7.97 -18.40 -8.72
C SER A 626 -8.60 -19.06 -9.94
N GLU A 627 -9.73 -18.53 -10.41
CA GLU A 627 -10.45 -18.97 -11.62
C GLU A 627 -9.84 -18.40 -12.91
N SER A 628 -8.89 -17.48 -12.81
CA SER A 628 -8.31 -16.72 -13.95
C SER A 628 -9.38 -15.97 -14.77
N ASN A 629 -10.47 -15.55 -14.12
CA ASN A 629 -11.56 -14.80 -14.75
C ASN A 629 -11.23 -13.30 -14.76
N ILE A 630 -10.88 -12.77 -15.95
CA ILE A 630 -10.38 -11.39 -16.10
C ILE A 630 -11.47 -10.38 -15.85
N GLY A 631 -12.60 -10.51 -16.59
CA GLY A 631 -13.69 -9.54 -16.53
C GLY A 631 -14.22 -9.38 -15.12
N LYS A 632 -14.57 -10.50 -14.47
CA LYS A 632 -15.02 -10.54 -13.07
C LYS A 632 -14.02 -9.86 -12.14
N GLY A 633 -12.72 -10.19 -12.25
CA GLY A 633 -11.69 -9.64 -11.39
C GLY A 633 -11.46 -8.14 -11.55
N VAL A 634 -11.48 -7.65 -12.79
CA VAL A 634 -11.33 -6.21 -13.09
C VAL A 634 -12.56 -5.44 -12.61
N VAL A 635 -13.78 -5.94 -12.86
CA VAL A 635 -15.02 -5.32 -12.38
C VAL A 635 -15.04 -5.20 -10.86
N LEU A 636 -14.69 -6.27 -10.15
CA LEU A 636 -14.61 -6.27 -8.68
C LEU A 636 -13.55 -5.27 -8.17
N GLY A 637 -12.39 -5.23 -8.82
CA GLY A 637 -11.35 -4.25 -8.51
C GLY A 637 -11.80 -2.82 -8.75
N LEU A 638 -12.56 -2.57 -9.83
CA LEU A 638 -13.18 -1.27 -10.10
C LEU A 638 -14.23 -0.92 -9.04
N CYS A 639 -15.07 -1.87 -8.60
CA CYS A 639 -16.05 -1.64 -7.55
C CYS A 639 -15.38 -1.12 -6.27
N VAL A 640 -14.35 -1.80 -5.77
CA VAL A 640 -13.61 -1.32 -4.58
C VAL A 640 -12.96 0.04 -4.83
N SER A 641 -12.36 0.23 -6.01
CA SER A 641 -11.72 1.50 -6.37
C SER A 641 -12.72 2.66 -6.45
N PHE A 642 -13.92 2.41 -6.97
CA PHE A 642 -14.97 3.42 -7.09
C PHE A 642 -15.53 3.82 -5.73
N MET A 643 -15.65 2.88 -4.79
CA MET A 643 -15.97 3.20 -3.39
C MET A 643 -14.89 4.10 -2.78
N ALA A 644 -13.63 3.69 -2.89
CA ALA A 644 -12.50 4.44 -2.36
C ALA A 644 -12.37 5.83 -2.98
N LEU A 645 -12.45 5.95 -4.32
CA LEU A 645 -12.40 7.22 -5.05
C LEU A 645 -13.55 8.17 -4.69
N SER A 646 -14.75 7.64 -4.47
CA SER A 646 -15.91 8.47 -4.05
C SER A 646 -15.65 9.11 -2.70
N VAL A 647 -15.14 8.34 -1.74
CA VAL A 647 -14.81 8.85 -0.39
C VAL A 647 -13.64 9.82 -0.46
N ASP A 648 -12.56 9.49 -1.16
CA ASP A 648 -11.41 10.37 -1.38
C ASP A 648 -11.83 11.71 -1.98
N HIS A 649 -12.68 11.67 -3.01
CA HIS A 649 -13.18 12.89 -3.66
C HIS A 649 -13.93 13.79 -2.67
N LEU A 650 -14.84 13.22 -1.87
CA LEU A 650 -15.63 13.97 -0.89
C LEU A 650 -14.76 14.56 0.21
N VAL A 651 -13.88 13.78 0.80
CA VAL A 651 -13.00 14.22 1.91
C VAL A 651 -12.00 15.28 1.41
N THR A 652 -11.42 15.07 0.23
CA THR A 652 -10.47 16.03 -0.37
C THR A 652 -11.13 17.36 -0.70
N ARG A 653 -12.38 17.37 -1.21
CA ARG A 653 -13.16 18.58 -1.46
C ARG A 653 -13.42 19.34 -0.16
N TRP A 654 -13.85 18.63 0.87
CA TRP A 654 -14.10 19.24 2.18
C TRP A 654 -12.81 19.84 2.78
N SER A 655 -11.69 19.11 2.73
CA SER A 655 -10.41 19.56 3.27
C SER A 655 -9.88 20.82 2.56
N ARG A 656 -9.93 20.85 1.21
CA ARG A 656 -9.49 22.04 0.43
C ARG A 656 -10.29 23.28 0.78
N GLU A 657 -11.58 23.14 0.94
CA GLU A 657 -12.40 24.28 1.29
C GLU A 657 -12.10 24.79 2.70
N ARG A 658 -11.86 23.89 3.67
CA ARG A 658 -11.43 24.30 5.01
C ARG A 658 -10.11 25.05 5.00
N ARG A 659 -9.15 24.64 4.19
CA ARG A 659 -7.89 25.39 4.01
C ARG A 659 -8.14 26.80 3.51
N ARG A 660 -9.00 26.97 2.50
CA ARG A 660 -9.38 28.29 1.98
C ARG A 660 -10.00 29.19 3.03
N LEU A 661 -10.90 28.64 3.85
CA LEU A 661 -11.54 29.38 4.93
C LEU A 661 -10.56 29.83 6.02
N LEU A 662 -9.46 29.09 6.20
CA LEU A 662 -8.38 29.41 7.14
C LEU A 662 -7.25 30.26 6.53
N GLY A 663 -7.37 30.66 5.24
CA GLY A 663 -6.32 31.42 4.53
C GLY A 663 -5.00 30.66 4.34
N MET A 664 -5.06 29.33 4.27
CA MET A 664 -3.90 28.44 4.18
C MET A 664 -3.66 27.90 2.77
N ASP A 665 -4.23 28.53 1.73
CA ASP A 665 -4.06 28.12 0.31
C ASP A 665 -2.82 28.73 -0.30
#